data_240312121009a39a16f06da712396e5b
#
_entry.id   240312121009a39a16f06da712396e5b
#
_cell.length_a   1.000
_cell.length_b   1.000
_cell.length_c   1.000
_cell.angle_alpha   90.00
_cell.angle_beta   90.00
_cell.angle_gamma   90.00
#
_symmetry.space_group_name_H-M   'P 1'
#
loop_
_entity.id
_entity.type
_entity.pdbx_description
1 polymer ?
#
loop_
_entity_poly.entity_id
_entity_poly.type
_entity_poly.pdbx_seq_one_letter_code
_entity_poly.pdbx_strand_id
1 'polypeptide(L)'
;MEQHLAFALHAAFLFYQYDHSRLVQLYNVFKAGKIGIFARSESLSIHYNCTTPRRMRLAVLLVFCLLSYTARAGGIKGKITAAGGQPLPYAGITARGTSEGTMANSEGIYEFALPAGNYEIVFQYLGFKSIVKKVAVTEAFTTLDITLEEQALNLPEASIGKDKEDPAYTVMRRAIAKARFHQLQIRGYTARVYSRSTGLPTKIPGLLEKRLKKEGVQEGKSILNESVAEIRYRRPNTYSQKIISTRNSFDNSLPSPNEYILASLYSPEIAGTISPLSPRAFAYYKFEYEGYFEEHGQVVNKIRVIPKAYGEGVFKGSIFILEDLWSIHSYDLQTTTSGLNIAAKQFFSPIQQVWVPVNQQFSLSGSYLGFAGEFRYLVSLTYQKLDIDPALKEQIQITDHKKEDKPSPEKGNNLEQLIAQQKAFSTRDFRKLTRKYEREQKKAGAVQETSDRLVREDSIVVDPLANKRDTAYWQVLRPVPLTQSEVASYVSQDSIQVVKTVSGTKARPDSLYFKPVHLATGNTYALGDRRTFYFKSPLLSISYNTVEGNAINFLTKWEKKWGKNSYFNVNPLIRYSFGRKRVYGNLETNVGNEKWNLMLGGGEMARQINNANPIPPLPNSLAARFFDRSFMKLYQGQYGTAEFTLRNIGDILSISGNVEYEHRKELFNQESARPIFFWNNYSYTPNRPVSKELANTGFPQHNALLFNLNAQIRPWRRYLIRNGEKRYLRSKGPSFGVHYKSAAAFGGDVAYDMLEGTIRQDLSLGPRSHLEYYVNGGGFLSTKKMYFPDYRHFMGNEFFFQYAYPPDQFRMLQYYRYSTDSWFFQAHAVWTMQHFLLTRVQALRVTGLSETLQLHYLRVPSIRNYSEVVYGLDDILRVIRLEAVAQFHGSHFKQMGFRVGTSIKFGR
;
A
#
# COMPACT_ATOMS: atom_id res chain seq x y z
N MET A 1 0.77 -6.48 3.65
CA MET A 1 1.74 -7.02 2.68
C MET A 1 1.40 -6.63 1.25
N GLU A 2 0.13 -6.60 0.86
CA GLU A 2 -0.30 -6.06 -0.45
C GLU A 2 -0.05 -4.55 -0.63
N GLN A 3 -0.13 -3.75 0.44
CA GLN A 3 0.17 -2.32 0.37
C GLN A 3 1.67 -2.01 0.26
N HIS A 4 2.53 -2.88 0.79
CA HIS A 4 3.99 -2.69 0.76
C HIS A 4 4.63 -3.23 -0.52
N LEU A 5 4.05 -4.27 -1.10
CA LEU A 5 4.42 -4.71 -2.45
C LEU A 5 3.94 -3.69 -3.49
N ALA A 6 2.80 -3.03 -3.24
CA ALA A 6 2.32 -1.91 -4.04
C ALA A 6 3.31 -0.74 -4.03
N PHE A 7 4.03 -0.49 -2.92
CA PHE A 7 4.98 0.62 -2.85
C PHE A 7 6.28 0.33 -3.61
N ALA A 8 6.83 -0.88 -3.50
CA ALA A 8 8.03 -1.28 -4.25
C ALA A 8 7.71 -1.62 -5.72
N LEU A 9 6.57 -2.25 -5.98
CA LEU A 9 6.02 -2.43 -7.33
C LEU A 9 5.44 -1.13 -7.87
N HIS A 10 4.92 -0.21 -7.04
CA HIS A 10 4.52 1.13 -7.48
C HIS A 10 5.72 1.98 -7.91
N ALA A 11 6.86 1.90 -7.24
CA ALA A 11 8.07 2.56 -7.74
C ALA A 11 8.57 1.96 -9.07
N ALA A 12 8.44 0.65 -9.26
CA ALA A 12 8.81 -0.03 -10.50
C ALA A 12 7.64 -0.20 -11.49
N PHE A 13 6.39 -0.25 -11.01
CA PHE A 13 5.17 -0.53 -11.79
C PHE A 13 4.32 0.73 -12.05
N LEU A 14 4.49 1.81 -11.32
CA LEU A 14 3.98 3.14 -11.70
C LEU A 14 4.56 3.58 -13.04
N PHE A 15 5.71 3.02 -13.42
CA PHE A 15 6.24 3.19 -14.77
C PHE A 15 5.56 2.28 -15.80
N TYR A 16 4.76 1.30 -15.40
CA TYR A 16 4.14 0.35 -16.34
C TYR A 16 2.63 0.47 -16.50
N GLN A 17 1.90 1.06 -15.55
CA GLN A 17 0.42 1.01 -15.55
C GLN A 17 -0.32 2.26 -15.07
N TYR A 18 0.31 3.43 -14.96
CA TYR A 18 -0.48 4.63 -14.69
C TYR A 18 -1.13 5.14 -15.96
N ASP A 19 -2.42 4.86 -16.02
CA ASP A 19 -3.36 5.33 -17.01
C ASP A 19 -3.45 6.87 -16.99
N HIS A 20 -3.09 7.49 -18.09
CA HIS A 20 -3.19 8.94 -18.34
C HIS A 20 -4.60 9.52 -18.12
N SER A 21 -5.60 8.68 -17.84
CA SER A 21 -7.01 9.08 -17.76
C SER A 21 -7.36 9.99 -16.59
N ARG A 22 -6.59 10.04 -15.51
CA ARG A 22 -6.92 10.86 -14.33
C ARG A 22 -6.39 12.29 -14.37
N LEU A 23 -5.35 12.56 -15.11
CA LEU A 23 -4.82 13.94 -15.29
C LEU A 23 -5.61 14.75 -16.34
N VAL A 24 -6.19 14.08 -17.33
CA VAL A 24 -7.05 14.72 -18.34
C VAL A 24 -8.42 15.13 -17.77
N GLN A 25 -8.88 14.49 -16.69
CA GLN A 25 -10.15 14.83 -16.05
C GLN A 25 -10.14 16.20 -15.34
N LEU A 26 -8.98 16.68 -14.90
CA LEU A 26 -8.86 18.02 -14.30
C LEU A 26 -8.78 19.14 -15.32
N TYR A 27 -8.32 18.85 -16.54
CA TYR A 27 -8.19 19.85 -17.59
C TYR A 27 -9.49 20.13 -18.35
N ASN A 28 -10.39 19.15 -18.46
CA ASN A 28 -11.63 19.30 -19.26
C ASN A 28 -12.81 19.93 -18.52
N VAL A 29 -12.75 20.08 -17.21
CA VAL A 29 -13.78 20.80 -16.44
C VAL A 29 -13.73 22.34 -16.71
N PHE A 30 -12.59 22.85 -17.16
CA PHE A 30 -12.43 24.30 -17.43
C PHE A 30 -12.82 24.77 -18.84
N LYS A 31 -13.10 23.88 -19.78
CA LYS A 31 -13.44 24.27 -21.16
C LYS A 31 -14.94 24.31 -21.49
N ALA A 32 -15.80 23.91 -20.56
CA ALA A 32 -17.26 23.86 -20.78
C ALA A 32 -18.04 25.10 -20.28
N GLY A 33 -17.37 26.19 -20.02
CA GLY A 33 -17.98 27.43 -19.54
C GLY A 33 -18.50 28.36 -20.66
N LYS A 34 -19.23 27.83 -21.64
CA LYS A 34 -20.08 28.65 -22.51
C LYS A 34 -21.46 28.01 -22.59
N ILE A 35 -22.28 28.35 -21.63
CA ILE A 35 -23.74 28.19 -21.76
C ILE A 35 -24.33 29.60 -21.74
N GLY A 36 -24.85 29.99 -22.86
CA GLY A 36 -25.65 31.21 -23.00
C GLY A 36 -26.99 30.97 -22.29
N ILE A 37 -27.32 31.86 -21.39
CA ILE A 37 -28.66 31.96 -20.83
C ILE A 37 -29.37 33.05 -21.58
N PHE A 38 -30.35 32.64 -22.38
CA PHE A 38 -31.42 33.54 -22.82
C PHE A 38 -32.38 33.75 -21.66
N ALA A 39 -32.47 34.95 -21.15
CA ALA A 39 -33.60 35.36 -20.34
C ALA A 39 -34.00 36.77 -20.74
N ARG A 40 -35.27 36.92 -21.05
CA ARG A 40 -35.99 38.09 -21.47
C ARG A 40 -35.95 39.20 -20.42
N SER A 41 -35.89 40.40 -20.97
CA SER A 41 -36.09 41.72 -20.42
C SER A 41 -37.16 41.91 -19.36
N GLU A 42 -36.86 42.70 -18.34
CA GLU A 42 -37.67 43.86 -18.03
C GLU A 42 -36.79 44.92 -17.33
N SER A 43 -36.98 46.12 -17.75
CA SER A 43 -36.26 47.33 -17.47
C SER A 43 -36.52 47.90 -16.08
N LEU A 44 -35.44 48.18 -15.34
CA LEU A 44 -35.47 49.31 -14.38
C LEU A 44 -34.10 49.99 -14.40
N SER A 45 -34.11 51.17 -15.02
CA SER A 45 -32.96 52.07 -15.06
C SER A 45 -32.86 52.83 -13.75
N ILE A 46 -31.79 52.57 -12.99
CA ILE A 46 -31.34 53.48 -11.92
C ILE A 46 -30.00 54.03 -12.34
N HIS A 47 -29.99 55.28 -12.80
CA HIS A 47 -28.77 56.02 -13.05
C HIS A 47 -28.16 56.44 -11.72
N TYR A 48 -27.02 55.87 -11.37
CA TYR A 48 -26.10 56.47 -10.43
C TYR A 48 -24.90 57.05 -11.19
N ASN A 49 -24.99 58.36 -11.41
CA ASN A 49 -23.85 59.19 -11.81
C ASN A 49 -22.94 59.37 -10.57
N CYS A 50 -21.88 58.60 -10.46
CA CYS A 50 -20.83 58.86 -9.52
C CYS A 50 -19.55 59.24 -10.26
N THR A 51 -19.46 60.54 -10.62
CA THR A 51 -18.23 61.15 -11.10
C THR A 51 -17.27 61.36 -9.93
N THR A 52 -16.46 60.34 -9.61
CA THR A 52 -15.34 60.53 -8.74
C THR A 52 -14.24 61.31 -9.46
N PRO A 53 -13.74 62.43 -8.90
CA PRO A 53 -12.75 63.27 -9.57
C PRO A 53 -11.45 62.48 -9.77
N ARG A 54 -10.87 62.67 -10.96
CA ARG A 54 -9.62 61.98 -11.40
C ARG A 54 -8.46 62.07 -10.41
N ARG A 55 -8.45 63.06 -9.53
CA ARG A 55 -7.49 63.25 -8.45
C ARG A 55 -7.65 62.25 -7.29
N MET A 56 -8.85 61.76 -7.02
CA MET A 56 -9.09 60.77 -5.99
C MET A 56 -8.70 59.36 -6.43
N ARG A 57 -8.83 59.05 -7.74
CA ARG A 57 -8.31 57.78 -8.31
C ARG A 57 -6.78 57.72 -8.30
N LEU A 58 -6.11 58.85 -8.52
CA LEU A 58 -4.66 58.95 -8.41
C LEU A 58 -4.20 58.86 -6.97
N ALA A 59 -4.92 59.43 -6.03
CA ALA A 59 -4.60 59.33 -4.59
C ALA A 59 -4.81 57.89 -4.05
N VAL A 60 -5.87 57.21 -4.47
CA VAL A 60 -6.09 55.78 -4.13
C VAL A 60 -5.03 54.86 -4.76
N LEU A 61 -4.64 55.16 -6.03
CA LEU A 61 -3.54 54.47 -6.68
C LEU A 61 -2.18 54.73 -6.02
N LEU A 62 -1.94 55.97 -5.60
CA LEU A 62 -0.73 56.35 -4.84
C LEU A 62 -0.71 55.72 -3.43
N VAL A 63 -1.86 55.66 -2.75
CA VAL A 63 -1.99 54.97 -1.45
C VAL A 63 -1.85 53.48 -1.64
N PHE A 64 -2.38 52.90 -2.73
CA PHE A 64 -2.15 51.47 -3.06
C PHE A 64 -0.68 51.18 -3.46
N CYS A 65 -0.04 52.11 -4.17
CA CYS A 65 1.40 52.02 -4.48
C CYS A 65 2.28 52.23 -3.23
N LEU A 66 1.86 53.06 -2.28
CA LEU A 66 2.54 53.25 -0.98
C LEU A 66 2.29 52.10 -0.01
N LEU A 67 1.13 51.41 -0.10
CA LEU A 67 0.82 50.19 0.65
C LEU A 67 1.45 48.93 -0.01
N SER A 68 1.93 49.05 -1.23
CA SER A 68 2.77 48.02 -1.90
C SER A 68 4.24 48.08 -1.47
N TYR A 69 4.56 48.74 -0.35
CA TYR A 69 5.85 48.51 0.30
C TYR A 69 5.91 47.01 0.58
N THR A 70 6.56 46.29 -0.29
CA THR A 70 6.91 44.88 -0.13
C THR A 70 7.53 44.72 1.25
N ALA A 71 6.84 44.05 2.15
CA ALA A 71 7.44 43.57 3.37
C ALA A 71 8.64 42.70 2.95
N ARG A 72 9.83 43.27 2.90
CA ARG A 72 11.07 42.53 2.72
C ARG A 72 11.22 41.70 3.98
N ALA A 73 10.93 40.42 3.89
CA ALA A 73 11.26 39.50 4.96
C ALA A 73 12.78 39.44 5.03
N GLY A 74 13.33 39.92 6.14
CA GLY A 74 14.71 39.71 6.52
C GLY A 74 14.89 38.30 7.09
N GLY A 75 16.02 38.01 7.67
CA GLY A 75 16.30 36.71 8.27
C GLY A 75 17.78 36.50 8.54
N ILE A 76 18.11 35.21 8.69
CA ILE A 76 19.50 34.76 8.81
C ILE A 76 19.81 33.71 7.73
N LYS A 77 21.04 33.72 7.24
CA LYS A 77 21.57 32.74 6.30
C LYS A 77 23.01 32.39 6.64
N GLY A 78 23.48 31.25 6.24
CA GLY A 78 24.87 30.85 6.49
C GLY A 78 25.08 29.37 6.23
N LYS A 79 26.19 28.87 6.77
CA LYS A 79 26.59 27.48 6.68
C LYS A 79 26.73 26.86 8.06
N ILE A 80 26.30 25.61 8.20
CA ILE A 80 26.45 24.83 9.44
C ILE A 80 27.49 23.75 9.18
N THR A 81 28.56 23.73 9.99
CA THR A 81 29.67 22.79 9.89
C THR A 81 29.95 22.11 11.22
N ALA A 82 30.61 20.97 11.19
CA ALA A 82 31.29 20.38 12.34
C ALA A 82 32.60 21.12 12.64
N ALA A 83 33.18 20.92 13.82
CA ALA A 83 34.47 21.49 14.22
C ALA A 83 35.62 21.20 13.21
N GLY A 84 35.55 20.11 12.47
CA GLY A 84 36.47 19.75 11.39
C GLY A 84 36.17 20.41 10.03
N GLY A 85 35.25 21.37 9.93
CA GLY A 85 34.86 22.07 8.69
C GLY A 85 33.93 21.28 7.77
N GLN A 86 33.58 20.04 8.11
CA GLN A 86 32.63 19.24 7.31
C GLN A 86 31.24 19.82 7.41
N PRO A 87 30.48 19.97 6.28
CA PRO A 87 29.11 20.45 6.31
C PRO A 87 28.21 19.48 7.06
N LEU A 88 27.27 20.01 7.84
CA LEU A 88 26.26 19.24 8.54
C LEU A 88 24.92 19.28 7.77
N PRO A 89 24.65 18.29 6.92
CA PRO A 89 23.49 18.28 6.05
C PRO A 89 22.21 18.13 6.86
N TYR A 90 21.22 18.98 6.55
CA TYR A 90 19.90 18.94 7.15
C TYR A 90 19.87 19.23 8.66
N ALA A 91 20.85 19.98 9.15
CA ALA A 91 20.82 20.51 10.51
C ALA A 91 19.55 21.35 10.72
N GLY A 92 18.88 21.13 11.85
CA GLY A 92 17.65 21.83 12.21
C GLY A 92 17.94 23.23 12.75
N ILE A 93 17.13 24.21 12.37
CA ILE A 93 17.19 25.59 12.86
C ILE A 93 15.78 25.97 13.32
N THR A 94 15.63 26.40 14.58
CA THR A 94 14.32 26.78 15.15
C THR A 94 14.42 28.06 15.91
N ALA A 95 13.41 28.92 15.84
CA ALA A 95 13.30 30.11 16.67
C ALA A 95 12.57 29.73 17.97
N ARG A 96 13.29 29.80 19.10
CA ARG A 96 12.83 29.37 20.43
C ARG A 96 11.56 30.10 20.84
N GLY A 97 10.59 29.35 21.37
CA GLY A 97 9.30 29.92 21.80
C GLY A 97 8.32 30.20 20.65
N THR A 98 8.72 29.95 19.41
CA THR A 98 7.86 30.07 18.23
C THR A 98 7.66 28.69 17.57
N SER A 99 6.80 28.63 16.57
CA SER A 99 6.65 27.44 15.73
C SER A 99 7.50 27.49 14.45
N GLU A 100 8.27 28.59 14.28
CA GLU A 100 9.06 28.80 13.06
C GLU A 100 10.36 28.01 13.09
N GLY A 101 10.64 27.31 12.00
CA GLY A 101 11.86 26.52 11.85
C GLY A 101 12.19 26.20 10.40
N THR A 102 13.43 25.86 10.16
CA THR A 102 13.98 25.45 8.87
C THR A 102 15.04 24.38 9.04
N MET A 103 15.64 23.94 7.95
CA MET A 103 16.79 23.03 7.91
C MET A 103 17.84 23.52 6.93
N ALA A 104 19.10 23.16 7.17
CA ALA A 104 20.14 23.30 6.15
C ALA A 104 19.89 22.34 4.97
N ASN A 105 20.45 22.64 3.80
CA ASN A 105 20.44 21.74 2.66
C ASN A 105 21.54 20.63 2.78
N SER A 106 21.76 19.84 1.75
CA SER A 106 22.78 18.77 1.77
C SER A 106 24.22 19.28 1.86
N GLU A 107 24.45 20.58 1.60
CA GLU A 107 25.76 21.23 1.66
C GLU A 107 25.95 22.00 2.99
N GLY A 108 25.00 21.87 3.93
CA GLY A 108 24.99 22.57 5.22
C GLY A 108 24.57 24.05 5.11
N ILE A 109 24.12 24.52 3.94
CA ILE A 109 23.70 25.90 3.72
C ILE A 109 22.24 26.07 4.17
N TYR A 110 21.95 27.15 4.87
CA TYR A 110 20.62 27.47 5.33
C TYR A 110 20.23 28.91 5.03
N GLU A 111 18.92 29.13 4.95
CA GLU A 111 18.29 30.45 4.86
C GLU A 111 16.99 30.37 5.72
N PHE A 112 16.87 31.27 6.67
CA PHE A 112 15.75 31.29 7.60
C PHE A 112 15.14 32.68 7.61
N ALA A 113 14.04 32.84 6.87
CA ALA A 113 13.30 34.09 6.81
C ALA A 113 12.48 34.26 8.09
N LEU A 114 12.63 35.40 8.73
CA LEU A 114 11.94 35.77 9.97
C LEU A 114 11.52 37.25 9.90
N PRO A 115 10.37 37.64 10.46
CA PRO A 115 10.02 39.03 10.64
C PRO A 115 11.09 39.76 11.46
N ALA A 116 11.21 41.08 11.29
CA ALA A 116 12.13 41.89 12.11
C ALA A 116 11.80 41.74 13.60
N GLY A 117 12.82 41.46 14.41
CA GLY A 117 12.65 41.20 15.83
C GLY A 117 13.88 40.57 16.47
N ASN A 118 13.83 40.36 17.77
CA ASN A 118 14.89 39.66 18.52
C ASN A 118 14.49 38.22 18.76
N TYR A 119 15.35 37.30 18.34
CA TYR A 119 15.10 35.84 18.41
C TYR A 119 16.26 35.13 19.10
N GLU A 120 15.90 34.06 19.81
CA GLU A 120 16.84 33.02 20.21
C GLU A 120 16.76 31.88 19.21
N ILE A 121 17.79 31.76 18.38
CA ILE A 121 17.84 30.73 17.31
C ILE A 121 18.62 29.53 17.82
N VAL A 122 18.00 28.37 17.78
CA VAL A 122 18.57 27.06 18.14
C VAL A 122 19.05 26.37 16.90
N PHE A 123 20.33 26.01 16.84
CA PHE A 123 20.95 25.18 15.80
C PHE A 123 21.21 23.80 16.39
N GLN A 124 20.66 22.77 15.78
CA GLN A 124 20.71 21.40 16.30
C GLN A 124 21.02 20.39 15.20
N TYR A 125 21.86 19.41 15.53
CA TYR A 125 22.14 18.27 14.68
C TYR A 125 22.34 17.02 15.53
N LEU A 126 21.86 15.87 15.05
CA LEU A 126 21.90 14.64 15.83
C LEU A 126 23.33 14.19 16.13
N GLY A 127 23.67 14.01 17.41
CA GLY A 127 25.03 13.71 17.84
C GLY A 127 25.93 14.92 18.07
N PHE A 128 25.40 16.15 17.95
CA PHE A 128 26.12 17.39 18.17
C PHE A 128 25.43 18.22 19.24
N LYS A 129 26.22 19.01 19.94
CA LYS A 129 25.75 19.96 20.97
C LYS A 129 24.98 21.09 20.31
N SER A 130 23.76 21.32 20.75
CA SER A 130 22.93 22.42 20.26
C SER A 130 23.47 23.77 20.68
N ILE A 131 23.47 24.74 19.77
CA ILE A 131 23.91 26.12 20.02
C ILE A 131 22.71 27.04 19.93
N VAL A 132 22.54 27.92 20.94
CA VAL A 132 21.56 29.00 20.94
C VAL A 132 22.28 30.32 20.69
N LYS A 133 21.83 31.05 19.66
CA LYS A 133 22.32 32.39 19.31
C LYS A 133 21.19 33.39 19.43
N LYS A 134 21.45 34.51 20.16
CA LYS A 134 20.57 35.67 20.14
C LYS A 134 20.87 36.51 18.92
N VAL A 135 19.86 36.73 18.09
CA VAL A 135 20.00 37.44 16.82
C VAL A 135 18.92 38.52 16.72
N ALA A 136 19.32 39.72 16.40
CA ALA A 136 18.43 40.79 16.00
C ALA A 136 18.23 40.67 14.46
N VAL A 137 17.05 40.28 14.03
CA VAL A 137 16.66 40.20 12.63
C VAL A 137 16.16 41.58 12.18
N THR A 138 16.73 42.08 11.07
CA THR A 138 16.34 43.32 10.42
C THR A 138 15.58 43.01 9.13
N GLU A 139 15.31 43.99 8.29
CA GLU A 139 14.71 43.81 6.96
C GLU A 139 15.66 43.16 5.96
N ALA A 140 16.93 42.97 6.30
CA ALA A 140 17.94 42.32 5.46
C ALA A 140 18.39 40.98 6.05
N PHE A 141 18.88 40.08 5.24
CA PHE A 141 19.47 38.84 5.70
C PHE A 141 20.85 39.04 6.31
N THR A 142 21.02 38.60 7.54
CA THR A 142 22.31 38.58 8.25
C THR A 142 23.00 37.23 8.01
N THR A 143 24.26 37.24 7.60
CA THR A 143 25.08 36.03 7.46
C THR A 143 25.58 35.58 8.83
N LEU A 144 25.33 34.32 9.17
CA LEU A 144 25.70 33.71 10.45
C LEU A 144 26.14 32.25 10.22
N ASP A 145 27.46 32.03 10.14
CA ASP A 145 28.00 30.67 10.04
C ASP A 145 28.11 30.04 11.43
N ILE A 146 27.76 28.78 11.52
CA ILE A 146 27.69 28.02 12.77
C ILE A 146 28.56 26.78 12.68
N THR A 147 29.41 26.60 13.70
CA THR A 147 30.17 25.37 13.90
C THR A 147 29.62 24.65 15.12
N LEU A 148 29.16 23.41 14.93
CA LEU A 148 28.70 22.55 16.01
C LEU A 148 29.80 21.61 16.46
N GLU A 149 29.89 21.37 17.76
CA GLU A 149 30.78 20.41 18.41
C GLU A 149 30.05 19.09 18.61
N GLU A 150 30.76 17.96 18.55
CA GLU A 150 30.16 16.67 18.88
C GLU A 150 29.66 16.63 20.31
N GLN A 151 28.52 16.01 20.54
CA GLN A 151 27.89 15.89 21.85
C GLN A 151 28.59 14.83 22.67
N ALA A 152 29.30 15.27 23.71
CA ALA A 152 29.82 14.36 24.72
C ALA A 152 28.65 13.71 25.48
N LEU A 153 28.74 12.40 25.68
CA LEU A 153 27.78 11.63 26.45
C LEU A 153 28.34 11.33 27.84
N ASN A 154 27.54 11.65 28.85
CA ASN A 154 27.83 11.27 30.22
C ASN A 154 27.37 9.80 30.42
N LEU A 155 28.26 8.94 30.88
CA LEU A 155 27.89 7.58 31.29
C LEU A 155 27.55 7.59 32.77
N PRO A 156 26.50 6.89 33.20
CA PRO A 156 26.24 6.71 34.62
C PRO A 156 27.41 5.94 35.23
N GLU A 157 27.78 6.25 36.50
CA GLU A 157 28.82 5.54 37.23
C GLU A 157 28.58 4.02 37.13
N ALA A 158 29.57 3.30 36.66
CA ALA A 158 29.53 1.85 36.49
C ALA A 158 29.37 1.16 37.84
N SER A 159 28.17 0.86 38.25
CA SER A 159 27.87 -0.01 39.39
C SER A 159 28.09 -1.43 39.01
N ILE A 160 29.26 -1.99 39.37
CA ILE A 160 29.67 -3.36 39.15
C ILE A 160 28.84 -4.28 40.04
N GLY A 161 27.75 -4.84 39.47
CA GLY A 161 26.96 -5.90 40.10
C GLY A 161 26.43 -6.83 39.01
N LYS A 162 26.68 -8.12 39.17
CA LYS A 162 26.37 -9.20 38.19
C LYS A 162 24.89 -9.33 37.78
N ASP A 163 23.95 -8.65 38.47
CA ASP A 163 22.49 -8.81 38.30
C ASP A 163 21.72 -7.50 37.98
N LYS A 164 22.37 -6.45 37.50
CA LYS A 164 21.67 -5.19 37.18
C LYS A 164 21.30 -5.15 35.71
N GLU A 165 20.00 -5.03 35.48
CA GLU A 165 19.44 -4.77 34.17
C GLU A 165 19.94 -3.44 33.60
N ASP A 166 20.23 -3.40 32.27
CA ASP A 166 20.69 -2.19 31.59
C ASP A 166 19.69 -1.03 31.83
N PRO A 167 20.14 0.18 32.20
CA PRO A 167 19.28 1.35 32.44
C PRO A 167 18.33 1.69 31.29
N ALA A 168 18.71 1.34 30.05
CA ALA A 168 17.87 1.49 28.87
C ALA A 168 16.48 0.85 29.04
N TYR A 169 16.40 -0.29 29.72
CA TYR A 169 15.10 -0.94 29.92
C TYR A 169 14.17 -0.17 30.82
N THR A 170 14.71 0.51 31.83
CA THR A 170 13.90 1.37 32.71
C THR A 170 13.38 2.60 31.95
N VAL A 171 14.26 3.29 31.21
CA VAL A 171 13.87 4.44 30.36
C VAL A 171 12.81 4.01 29.35
N MET A 172 13.03 2.90 28.64
CA MET A 172 12.10 2.42 27.63
C MET A 172 10.76 1.97 28.19
N ARG A 173 10.71 1.34 29.38
CA ARG A 173 9.45 1.00 30.04
C ARG A 173 8.61 2.23 30.33
N ARG A 174 9.23 3.29 30.87
CA ARG A 174 8.57 4.57 31.17
C ARG A 174 8.08 5.25 29.88
N ALA A 175 8.93 5.31 28.84
CA ALA A 175 8.56 5.88 27.55
C ALA A 175 7.42 5.11 26.86
N ILE A 176 7.45 3.78 26.89
CA ILE A 176 6.38 2.93 26.33
C ILE A 176 5.08 3.12 27.12
N ALA A 177 5.15 3.21 28.45
CA ALA A 177 3.98 3.45 29.28
C ALA A 177 3.32 4.81 28.97
N LYS A 178 4.11 5.85 28.71
CA LYS A 178 3.62 7.19 28.36
C LYS A 178 3.33 7.39 26.88
N ALA A 179 3.69 6.44 26.00
CA ALA A 179 3.49 6.58 24.56
C ALA A 179 2.03 6.91 24.18
N ARG A 180 1.08 6.24 24.82
CA ARG A 180 -0.35 6.51 24.60
C ARG A 180 -0.78 7.88 25.11
N PHE A 181 -0.25 8.34 26.24
CA PHE A 181 -0.48 9.68 26.76
C PHE A 181 -0.02 10.74 25.75
N HIS A 182 1.22 10.68 25.28
CA HIS A 182 1.75 11.62 24.29
C HIS A 182 0.96 11.64 23.00
N GLN A 183 0.47 10.48 22.56
CA GLN A 183 -0.39 10.38 21.38
C GLN A 183 -1.76 11.05 21.60
N LEU A 184 -2.35 10.91 22.79
CA LEU A 184 -3.68 11.43 23.11
C LEU A 184 -3.66 12.88 23.58
N GLN A 185 -2.53 13.40 24.06
CA GLN A 185 -2.36 14.76 24.55
C GLN A 185 -2.76 15.81 23.50
N ILE A 186 -2.57 15.50 22.22
CA ILE A 186 -2.92 16.39 21.11
C ILE A 186 -4.31 16.02 20.59
N ARG A 187 -5.32 16.88 20.82
CA ARG A 187 -6.67 16.73 20.24
C ARG A 187 -6.70 17.11 18.77
N GLY A 188 -5.90 18.12 18.41
CA GLY A 188 -5.84 18.57 17.03
C GLY A 188 -4.72 19.57 16.80
N TYR A 189 -4.37 19.77 15.54
CA TYR A 189 -3.45 20.83 15.15
C TYR A 189 -3.72 21.31 13.73
N THR A 190 -3.29 22.51 13.44
CA THR A 190 -3.13 23.04 12.07
C THR A 190 -1.65 23.36 11.89
N ALA A 191 -1.04 22.76 10.88
CA ALA A 191 0.36 22.99 10.56
C ALA A 191 0.55 23.27 9.08
N ARG A 192 1.45 24.22 8.75
CA ARG A 192 2.00 24.34 7.41
C ARG A 192 3.12 23.32 7.27
N VAL A 193 3.07 22.55 6.21
CA VAL A 193 4.05 21.50 5.94
C VAL A 193 4.72 21.81 4.61
N TYR A 194 6.01 22.04 4.64
CA TYR A 194 6.86 22.03 3.47
C TYR A 194 7.46 20.65 3.31
N SER A 195 7.39 20.10 2.13
CA SER A 195 8.05 18.83 1.80
C SER A 195 8.85 18.94 0.52
N ARG A 196 10.07 18.41 0.54
CA ARG A 196 10.94 18.24 -0.63
C ARG A 196 11.30 16.79 -0.78
N SER A 197 11.08 16.22 -1.96
CA SER A 197 11.56 14.90 -2.31
C SER A 197 12.56 14.98 -3.46
N THR A 198 13.71 14.35 -3.29
CA THR A 198 14.76 14.23 -4.29
C THR A 198 14.96 12.76 -4.60
N GLY A 199 14.87 12.38 -5.88
CA GLY A 199 15.14 11.03 -6.37
C GLY A 199 16.38 11.03 -7.23
N LEU A 200 17.28 10.07 -7.03
CA LEU A 200 18.46 9.85 -7.86
C LEU A 200 18.46 8.42 -8.39
N PRO A 201 18.01 8.17 -9.63
CA PRO A 201 18.17 6.88 -10.27
C PRO A 201 19.65 6.59 -10.47
N THR A 202 20.18 5.53 -9.84
CA THR A 202 21.59 5.13 -9.93
C THR A 202 21.82 4.05 -10.98
N LYS A 203 20.75 3.30 -11.34
CA LYS A 203 20.76 2.31 -12.40
C LYS A 203 19.37 2.14 -13.01
N ILE A 204 19.29 2.13 -14.33
CA ILE A 204 18.03 1.92 -15.08
C ILE A 204 18.23 0.74 -16.04
N PRO A 205 17.36 -0.27 -16.04
CA PRO A 205 17.40 -1.36 -17.01
C PRO A 205 17.29 -0.82 -18.45
N GLY A 206 18.16 -1.26 -19.37
CA GLY A 206 18.20 -0.76 -20.75
C GLY A 206 16.88 -0.86 -21.51
N LEU A 207 16.05 -1.86 -21.17
CA LEU A 207 14.69 -2.01 -21.72
C LEU A 207 13.77 -0.83 -21.39
N LEU A 208 13.99 -0.17 -20.24
CA LEU A 208 13.15 0.94 -19.74
C LEU A 208 13.79 2.31 -20.02
N GLU A 209 15.07 2.37 -20.33
CA GLU A 209 15.85 3.61 -20.43
C GLU A 209 15.25 4.61 -21.43
N LYS A 210 14.97 4.16 -22.67
CA LYS A 210 14.39 5.03 -23.71
C LYS A 210 13.02 5.61 -23.31
N ARG A 211 12.23 4.85 -22.59
CA ARG A 211 10.92 5.28 -22.13
C ARG A 211 11.03 6.29 -20.99
N LEU A 212 11.83 5.96 -19.98
CA LEU A 212 12.03 6.80 -18.80
C LEU A 212 12.72 8.12 -19.15
N LYS A 213 13.65 8.11 -20.12
CA LYS A 213 14.27 9.32 -20.65
C LYS A 213 13.25 10.29 -21.27
N LYS A 214 12.21 9.78 -21.96
CA LYS A 214 11.13 10.63 -22.50
C LYS A 214 10.28 11.26 -21.38
N GLU A 215 10.20 10.61 -20.23
CA GLU A 215 9.49 11.09 -19.05
C GLU A 215 10.35 12.00 -18.16
N GLY A 216 11.60 12.26 -18.53
CA GLY A 216 12.55 13.11 -17.80
C GLY A 216 13.39 12.37 -16.76
N VAL A 217 13.27 11.04 -16.67
CA VAL A 217 14.02 10.20 -15.72
C VAL A 217 15.26 9.65 -16.41
N GLN A 218 16.45 9.99 -15.90
CA GLN A 218 17.75 9.56 -16.44
C GLN A 218 18.65 9.10 -15.29
N GLU A 219 19.50 8.11 -15.59
CA GLU A 219 20.51 7.66 -14.65
C GLU A 219 21.46 8.80 -14.29
N GLY A 220 21.76 8.95 -13.00
CA GLY A 220 22.64 10.00 -12.48
C GLY A 220 22.03 11.42 -12.43
N LYS A 221 20.78 11.62 -12.88
CA LYS A 221 20.10 12.93 -12.79
C LYS A 221 19.08 12.97 -11.68
N SER A 222 19.16 14.00 -10.86
CA SER A 222 18.22 14.21 -9.77
C SER A 222 16.82 14.57 -10.27
N ILE A 223 15.82 13.99 -9.66
CA ILE A 223 14.39 14.30 -9.83
C ILE A 223 13.93 15.00 -8.57
N LEU A 224 13.27 16.15 -8.70
CA LEU A 224 12.88 16.98 -7.59
C LEU A 224 11.38 17.23 -7.58
N ASN A 225 10.79 17.16 -6.39
CA ASN A 225 9.41 17.56 -6.15
C ASN A 225 9.35 18.36 -4.84
N GLU A 226 8.73 19.53 -4.88
CA GLU A 226 8.46 20.36 -3.71
C GLU A 226 6.97 20.57 -3.55
N SER A 227 6.49 20.58 -2.31
CA SER A 227 5.11 20.96 -2.02
C SER A 227 4.99 21.70 -0.70
N VAL A 228 4.04 22.64 -0.66
CA VAL A 228 3.58 23.32 0.55
C VAL A 228 2.12 22.97 0.73
N ALA A 229 1.80 22.47 1.91
CA ALA A 229 0.43 22.10 2.26
C ALA A 229 0.08 22.61 3.67
N GLU A 230 -1.19 22.89 3.90
CA GLU A 230 -1.76 23.03 5.22
C GLU A 230 -2.38 21.69 5.63
N ILE A 231 -1.94 21.15 6.76
CA ILE A 231 -2.48 19.92 7.32
C ILE A 231 -3.24 20.27 8.60
N ARG A 232 -4.48 19.79 8.67
CA ARG A 232 -5.30 19.84 9.88
C ARG A 232 -5.52 18.41 10.36
N TYR A 233 -5.08 18.16 11.56
CA TYR A 233 -5.34 16.90 12.26
C TYR A 233 -6.40 17.11 13.33
N ARG A 234 -7.27 16.13 13.48
CA ARG A 234 -8.24 16.02 14.55
C ARG A 234 -8.31 14.57 15.03
N ARG A 235 -8.17 14.40 16.34
CA ARG A 235 -8.31 13.09 16.98
C ARG A 235 -9.70 12.50 16.72
N PRO A 236 -9.87 11.17 16.51
CA PRO A 236 -8.78 10.18 16.67
C PRO A 236 -7.89 10.01 15.44
N ASN A 237 -8.33 10.20 14.22
CA ASN A 237 -7.54 9.94 13.00
C ASN A 237 -8.11 10.66 11.77
N THR A 238 -8.60 11.89 11.92
CA THR A 238 -9.11 12.69 10.81
C THR A 238 -8.03 13.66 10.36
N TYR A 239 -7.68 13.64 9.06
CA TYR A 239 -6.70 14.50 8.44
C TYR A 239 -7.32 15.25 7.27
N SER A 240 -7.14 16.56 7.25
CA SER A 240 -7.48 17.39 6.09
C SER A 240 -6.20 18.04 5.59
N GLN A 241 -5.89 17.84 4.33
CA GLN A 241 -4.72 18.41 3.68
C GLN A 241 -5.17 19.34 2.55
N LYS A 242 -4.75 20.61 2.60
CA LYS A 242 -4.89 21.56 1.50
C LYS A 242 -3.51 21.80 0.88
N ILE A 243 -3.30 21.32 -0.34
CA ILE A 243 -2.07 21.56 -1.09
C ILE A 243 -2.15 22.98 -1.64
N ILE A 244 -1.28 23.86 -1.16
CA ILE A 244 -1.22 25.28 -1.51
C ILE A 244 -0.40 25.48 -2.77
N SER A 245 0.73 24.75 -2.86
CA SER A 245 1.69 24.92 -3.94
C SER A 245 2.46 23.62 -4.17
N THR A 246 2.73 23.28 -5.42
CA THR A 246 3.57 22.13 -5.79
C THR A 246 4.41 22.48 -7.02
N ARG A 247 5.67 22.02 -7.04
CA ARG A 247 6.60 22.15 -8.16
C ARG A 247 7.34 20.86 -8.38
N ASN A 248 7.28 20.35 -9.60
CA ASN A 248 7.90 19.08 -9.98
C ASN A 248 8.92 19.30 -11.09
N SER A 249 10.06 18.60 -11.05
CA SER A 249 11.04 18.58 -12.14
C SER A 249 10.73 17.50 -13.19
N PHE A 250 9.58 16.82 -13.12
CA PHE A 250 9.13 15.83 -14.11
C PHE A 250 7.59 15.71 -14.10
N ASP A 251 7.03 15.13 -15.19
CA ASP A 251 5.57 15.16 -15.44
C ASP A 251 4.74 14.31 -14.45
N ASN A 252 5.35 13.38 -13.72
CA ASN A 252 4.69 12.50 -12.78
C ASN A 252 5.03 12.86 -11.32
N SER A 253 4.06 12.81 -10.42
CA SER A 253 4.31 13.02 -8.99
C SER A 253 5.06 11.83 -8.39
N LEU A 254 6.15 12.10 -7.64
CA LEU A 254 6.78 11.07 -6.81
C LEU A 254 5.81 10.54 -5.75
N PRO A 255 5.92 9.26 -5.36
CA PRO A 255 5.13 8.72 -4.27
C PRO A 255 5.26 9.60 -3.03
N SER A 256 4.16 10.07 -2.49
CA SER A 256 4.17 10.87 -1.26
C SER A 256 4.39 9.95 -0.05
N PRO A 257 5.38 10.23 0.82
CA PRO A 257 5.59 9.47 2.05
C PRO A 257 4.60 9.84 3.16
N ASN A 258 3.38 10.28 2.80
CA ASN A 258 2.38 10.75 3.77
C ASN A 258 2.12 9.75 4.90
N GLU A 259 2.24 8.46 4.64
CA GLU A 259 2.10 7.42 5.67
C GLU A 259 3.21 7.50 6.73
N TYR A 260 4.42 7.92 6.34
CA TYR A 260 5.54 8.11 7.27
C TYR A 260 5.55 9.52 7.88
N ILE A 261 5.20 10.55 7.10
CA ILE A 261 5.14 11.94 7.58
C ILE A 261 4.10 12.10 8.71
N LEU A 262 2.95 11.44 8.56
CA LEU A 262 1.85 11.47 9.53
C LEU A 262 1.94 10.34 10.57
N ALA A 263 2.94 9.46 10.45
CA ALA A 263 3.15 8.38 11.40
C ALA A 263 3.81 8.89 12.68
N SER A 264 3.47 8.27 13.78
CA SER A 264 4.06 8.57 15.09
C SER A 264 4.68 7.30 15.67
N LEU A 265 5.90 7.39 16.18
CA LEU A 265 6.54 6.30 16.94
C LEU A 265 5.77 5.92 18.21
N TYR A 266 4.90 6.79 18.72
CA TYR A 266 3.99 6.46 19.81
C TYR A 266 2.91 5.46 19.40
N SER A 267 2.69 5.24 18.08
CA SER A 267 1.81 4.19 17.58
C SER A 267 2.49 2.83 17.69
N PRO A 268 1.76 1.74 17.98
CA PRO A 268 2.34 0.39 18.11
C PRO A 268 3.07 -0.10 16.87
N GLU A 269 2.64 0.33 15.69
CA GLU A 269 3.20 -0.05 14.39
C GLU A 269 3.18 1.14 13.44
N ILE A 270 4.21 1.26 12.61
CA ILE A 270 4.33 2.23 11.52
C ILE A 270 4.59 1.47 10.23
N ALA A 271 3.69 1.57 9.26
CA ALA A 271 3.83 0.91 7.95
C ALA A 271 4.23 -0.58 8.06
N GLY A 272 3.65 -1.32 9.02
CA GLY A 272 3.95 -2.73 9.27
C GLY A 272 5.22 -3.00 10.08
N THR A 273 5.95 -1.96 10.49
CA THR A 273 7.15 -2.07 11.34
C THR A 273 6.80 -1.81 12.79
N ILE A 274 7.23 -2.67 13.70
CA ILE A 274 6.98 -2.54 15.14
C ILE A 274 7.74 -1.33 15.68
N SER A 275 7.02 -0.40 16.32
CA SER A 275 7.65 0.75 16.99
C SER A 275 8.49 0.30 18.19
N PRO A 276 9.66 0.91 18.44
CA PRO A 276 10.40 0.74 19.70
C PRO A 276 9.61 1.14 20.94
N LEU A 277 8.60 1.99 20.78
CA LEU A 277 7.67 2.39 21.84
C LEU A 277 6.37 1.55 21.85
N SER A 278 6.33 0.48 21.11
CA SER A 278 5.20 -0.47 21.12
C SER A 278 5.12 -1.21 22.46
N PRO A 279 3.92 -1.51 22.98
CA PRO A 279 3.75 -2.43 24.13
C PRO A 279 4.37 -3.81 23.90
N ARG A 280 4.70 -4.17 22.66
CA ARG A 280 5.36 -5.43 22.28
C ARG A 280 6.86 -5.27 22.02
N ALA A 281 7.43 -4.08 22.23
CA ALA A 281 8.81 -3.76 21.85
C ALA A 281 9.82 -4.75 22.42
N PHE A 282 9.71 -5.13 23.71
CA PHE A 282 10.63 -6.06 24.37
C PHE A 282 10.59 -7.49 23.78
N ALA A 283 9.61 -7.85 22.99
CA ALA A 283 9.61 -9.12 22.27
C ALA A 283 10.50 -9.07 21.01
N TYR A 284 10.72 -7.89 20.45
CA TYR A 284 11.42 -7.69 19.19
C TYR A 284 12.76 -7.03 19.30
N TYR A 285 13.00 -6.24 20.39
CA TYR A 285 14.20 -5.45 20.58
C TYR A 285 14.97 -5.81 21.85
N LYS A 286 16.27 -5.59 21.79
CA LYS A 286 17.15 -5.31 22.92
C LYS A 286 17.42 -3.82 22.93
N PHE A 287 17.64 -3.25 24.12
CA PHE A 287 17.95 -1.86 24.32
C PHE A 287 19.26 -1.76 25.08
N GLU A 288 20.13 -0.87 24.65
CA GLU A 288 21.42 -0.60 25.27
C GLU A 288 21.50 0.90 25.57
N TYR A 289 21.93 1.23 26.77
CA TYR A 289 22.09 2.60 27.22
C TYR A 289 23.44 3.15 26.76
N GLU A 290 23.44 4.17 25.89
CA GLU A 290 24.67 4.79 25.36
C GLU A 290 25.12 6.01 26.15
N GLY A 291 24.33 6.47 27.13
CA GLY A 291 24.60 7.63 27.97
C GLY A 291 23.52 8.71 27.91
N TYR A 292 23.77 9.84 28.53
CA TYR A 292 22.88 10.99 28.53
C TYR A 292 23.66 12.28 28.30
N PHE A 293 22.94 13.32 27.92
CA PHE A 293 23.43 14.69 27.86
C PHE A 293 22.35 15.64 28.36
N GLU A 294 22.77 16.85 28.74
CA GLU A 294 21.83 17.89 29.11
C GLU A 294 21.65 18.88 27.97
N GLU A 295 20.40 19.18 27.65
CA GLU A 295 20.03 20.18 26.66
C GLU A 295 18.92 21.07 27.22
N HIS A 296 19.20 22.39 27.31
CA HIS A 296 18.27 23.38 27.81
C HIS A 296 17.71 23.08 29.21
N GLY A 297 18.53 22.48 30.07
CA GLY A 297 18.14 22.11 31.44
C GLY A 297 17.32 20.83 31.55
N GLN A 298 17.23 20.06 30.47
CA GLN A 298 16.59 18.74 30.44
C GLN A 298 17.61 17.65 30.13
N VAL A 299 17.51 16.53 30.81
CA VAL A 299 18.34 15.36 30.58
C VAL A 299 17.74 14.57 29.43
N VAL A 300 18.56 14.23 28.44
CA VAL A 300 18.20 13.44 27.26
C VAL A 300 18.97 12.12 27.27
N ASN A 301 18.27 11.02 27.38
CA ASN A 301 18.83 9.68 27.42
C ASN A 301 18.97 9.11 26.00
N LYS A 302 20.17 8.68 25.62
CA LYS A 302 20.43 8.03 24.32
C LYS A 302 20.34 6.53 24.47
N ILE A 303 19.40 5.91 23.72
CA ILE A 303 19.12 4.48 23.77
C ILE A 303 19.35 3.87 22.39
N ARG A 304 20.22 2.86 22.31
CA ARG A 304 20.41 2.05 21.11
C ARG A 304 19.29 1.01 21.00
N VAL A 305 18.65 0.97 19.85
CA VAL A 305 17.59 0.02 19.50
C VAL A 305 18.18 -1.08 18.64
N ILE A 306 18.23 -2.31 19.16
CA ILE A 306 18.82 -3.45 18.50
C ILE A 306 17.73 -4.51 18.28
N PRO A 307 17.40 -4.87 17.04
CA PRO A 307 16.42 -5.93 16.79
C PRO A 307 17.00 -7.29 17.26
N LYS A 308 16.23 -8.06 18.02
CA LYS A 308 16.60 -9.44 18.43
C LYS A 308 16.82 -10.37 17.24
N ALA A 309 16.18 -10.05 16.13
CA ALA A 309 16.43 -10.67 14.84
C ALA A 309 16.36 -9.59 13.75
N TYR A 310 17.41 -9.41 12.98
CA TYR A 310 17.46 -8.47 11.86
C TYR A 310 16.52 -8.92 10.73
N GLY A 311 15.97 -7.97 9.97
CA GLY A 311 15.10 -8.23 8.83
C GLY A 311 13.95 -7.23 8.76
N GLU A 312 12.92 -7.56 7.99
CA GLU A 312 11.75 -6.70 7.82
C GLU A 312 10.92 -6.54 9.11
N GLY A 313 10.19 -5.44 9.20
CA GLY A 313 9.23 -5.17 10.27
C GLY A 313 9.83 -4.78 11.62
N VAL A 314 11.12 -4.45 11.69
CA VAL A 314 11.81 -3.96 12.88
C VAL A 314 12.75 -2.80 12.56
N PHE A 315 12.95 -1.93 13.54
CA PHE A 315 13.90 -0.82 13.48
C PHE A 315 15.26 -1.18 14.12
N LYS A 316 16.32 -0.53 13.67
CA LYS A 316 17.62 -0.47 14.33
C LYS A 316 18.10 0.98 14.34
N GLY A 317 18.92 1.37 15.29
CA GLY A 317 19.47 2.75 15.40
C GLY A 317 19.38 3.29 16.80
N SER A 318 19.18 4.58 16.96
CA SER A 318 19.12 5.23 18.26
C SER A 318 17.84 6.05 18.44
N ILE A 319 17.31 6.05 19.67
CA ILE A 319 16.20 6.88 20.11
C ILE A 319 16.66 7.72 21.32
N PHE A 320 16.26 8.95 21.34
CA PHE A 320 16.60 9.92 22.39
C PHE A 320 15.33 10.24 23.17
N ILE A 321 15.33 9.96 24.46
CA ILE A 321 14.19 10.09 25.35
C ILE A 321 14.50 11.13 26.46
N LEU A 322 13.63 12.11 26.57
CA LEU A 322 13.70 13.10 27.66
C LEU A 322 13.42 12.43 29.00
N GLU A 323 14.26 12.74 29.99
CA GLU A 323 14.01 12.35 31.37
C GLU A 323 12.73 13.05 31.87
N ASP A 324 12.10 12.54 32.91
CA ASP A 324 10.85 13.00 33.53
C ASP A 324 9.62 13.02 32.62
N LEU A 325 9.71 13.61 31.43
CA LEU A 325 8.63 13.65 30.48
C LEU A 325 8.43 12.30 29.77
N TRP A 326 9.49 11.51 29.64
CA TRP A 326 9.52 10.23 28.92
C TRP A 326 8.97 10.35 27.48
N SER A 327 9.15 11.54 26.90
CA SER A 327 8.79 11.84 25.52
C SER A 327 9.99 11.72 24.57
N ILE A 328 9.71 11.59 23.29
CA ILE A 328 10.75 11.56 22.26
C ILE A 328 11.34 12.95 22.10
N HIS A 329 12.66 13.06 22.20
CA HIS A 329 13.43 14.23 21.81
C HIS A 329 13.79 14.16 20.31
N SER A 330 14.33 13.03 19.88
CA SER A 330 14.69 12.78 18.49
C SER A 330 14.93 11.30 18.26
N TYR A 331 15.08 10.89 17.01
CA TYR A 331 15.52 9.54 16.69
C TYR A 331 16.26 9.44 15.34
N ASP A 332 17.13 8.45 15.20
CA ASP A 332 17.74 8.00 13.97
C ASP A 332 17.53 6.48 13.86
N LEU A 333 16.52 6.08 13.11
CA LEU A 333 16.09 4.70 13.01
C LEU A 333 16.10 4.24 11.56
N GLN A 334 16.49 2.99 11.36
CA GLN A 334 16.54 2.35 10.05
C GLN A 334 15.72 1.07 10.05
N THR A 335 15.06 0.79 8.95
CA THR A 335 14.35 -0.48 8.73
C THR A 335 14.55 -0.94 7.29
N THR A 336 14.28 -2.20 7.03
CA THR A 336 14.29 -2.75 5.67
C THR A 336 12.89 -3.29 5.38
N THR A 337 12.34 -2.97 4.24
CA THR A 337 11.06 -3.50 3.78
C THR A 337 11.12 -3.78 2.29
N SER A 338 10.68 -4.96 1.87
CA SER A 338 10.70 -5.39 0.45
C SER A 338 12.06 -5.15 -0.24
N GLY A 339 13.17 -5.27 0.53
CA GLY A 339 14.55 -5.05 0.09
C GLY A 339 14.93 -3.59 -0.13
N LEU A 340 14.10 -2.65 0.28
CA LEU A 340 14.44 -1.23 0.38
C LEU A 340 14.92 -0.92 1.79
N ASN A 341 16.02 -0.21 1.91
CA ASN A 341 16.49 0.35 3.15
C ASN A 341 15.82 1.71 3.36
N ILE A 342 15.20 1.89 4.51
CA ILE A 342 14.54 3.13 4.91
C ILE A 342 15.24 3.63 6.14
N ALA A 343 15.81 4.85 6.10
CA ALA A 343 16.30 5.55 7.26
C ALA A 343 15.38 6.73 7.55
N ALA A 344 15.03 6.91 8.82
CA ALA A 344 14.15 7.96 9.32
C ALA A 344 14.83 8.70 10.46
N LYS A 345 15.04 10.00 10.29
CA LYS A 345 15.50 10.92 11.34
C LYS A 345 14.39 11.93 11.62
N GLN A 346 14.12 12.16 12.88
CA GLN A 346 13.08 13.10 13.26
C GLN A 346 13.52 13.87 14.52
N PHE A 347 13.26 15.18 14.49
CA PHE A 347 13.49 16.09 15.60
C PHE A 347 12.17 16.62 16.13
N PHE A 348 12.08 16.69 17.44
CA PHE A 348 10.93 17.26 18.15
C PHE A 348 11.35 18.58 18.80
N SER A 349 10.39 19.45 19.01
CA SER A 349 10.58 20.73 19.71
C SER A 349 9.40 21.00 20.63
N PRO A 350 9.61 21.63 21.77
CA PRO A 350 8.54 21.96 22.70
C PRO A 350 7.73 23.17 22.19
N ILE A 351 6.46 22.94 21.88
CA ILE A 351 5.49 23.99 21.57
C ILE A 351 4.37 23.91 22.60
N GLN A 352 4.13 24.99 23.32
CA GLN A 352 3.17 25.01 24.45
C GLN A 352 3.44 23.85 25.45
N GLN A 353 4.72 23.58 25.74
CA GLN A 353 5.20 22.51 26.65
C GLN A 353 4.94 21.08 26.15
N VAL A 354 4.44 20.89 24.93
CA VAL A 354 4.26 19.57 24.30
C VAL A 354 5.33 19.37 23.23
N TRP A 355 6.05 18.25 23.29
CA TRP A 355 7.05 17.90 22.30
C TRP A 355 6.38 17.36 21.04
N VAL A 356 6.53 18.11 19.94
CA VAL A 356 5.95 17.79 18.63
C VAL A 356 7.02 17.70 17.56
N PRO A 357 6.85 16.85 16.53
CA PRO A 357 7.80 16.75 15.44
C PRO A 357 7.84 18.04 14.61
N VAL A 358 9.03 18.59 14.39
CA VAL A 358 9.21 19.81 13.58
C VAL A 358 9.96 19.54 12.29
N ASN A 359 10.98 18.69 12.32
CA ASN A 359 11.81 18.35 11.17
C ASN A 359 11.90 16.84 11.02
N GLN A 360 11.70 16.38 9.80
CA GLN A 360 11.75 14.95 9.46
C GLN A 360 12.56 14.75 8.19
N GLN A 361 13.38 13.71 8.19
CA GLN A 361 14.15 13.27 7.05
C GLN A 361 13.92 11.77 6.84
N PHE A 362 13.57 11.39 5.64
CA PHE A 362 13.49 9.99 5.22
C PHE A 362 14.43 9.76 4.04
N SER A 363 15.18 8.68 4.09
CA SER A 363 16.02 8.23 2.99
C SER A 363 15.65 6.80 2.64
N LEU A 364 15.38 6.57 1.37
CA LEU A 364 15.06 5.24 0.82
C LEU A 364 16.14 4.89 -0.20
N SER A 365 16.74 3.74 -0.06
CA SER A 365 17.71 3.23 -1.02
C SER A 365 17.50 1.75 -1.27
N GLY A 366 17.76 1.30 -2.49
CA GLY A 366 17.64 -0.10 -2.84
C GLY A 366 17.73 -0.38 -4.33
N SER A 367 17.69 -1.68 -4.66
CA SER A 367 17.64 -2.14 -6.05
C SER A 367 16.54 -3.18 -6.24
N TYR A 368 15.83 -3.10 -7.37
CA TYR A 368 14.79 -4.04 -7.72
C TYR A 368 14.75 -4.28 -9.23
N LEU A 369 14.85 -5.54 -9.66
CA LEU A 369 14.82 -5.95 -11.08
C LEU A 369 15.75 -5.14 -11.99
N GLY A 370 16.94 -4.80 -11.50
CA GLY A 370 17.95 -4.03 -12.24
C GLY A 370 17.74 -2.51 -12.20
N PHE A 371 16.66 -2.02 -11.61
CA PHE A 371 16.50 -0.61 -11.28
C PHE A 371 17.09 -0.35 -9.90
N ALA A 372 17.95 0.66 -9.75
CA ALA A 372 18.48 1.09 -8.46
C ALA A 372 18.35 2.61 -8.33
N GLY A 373 18.15 3.09 -7.11
CA GLY A 373 18.03 4.51 -6.85
C GLY A 373 18.00 4.85 -5.38
N GLU A 374 18.18 6.14 -5.13
CA GLU A 374 18.06 6.75 -3.83
C GLU A 374 16.95 7.80 -3.84
N PHE A 375 16.11 7.81 -2.84
CA PHE A 375 15.07 8.81 -2.65
C PHE A 375 15.23 9.43 -1.27
N ARG A 376 15.16 10.74 -1.22
CA ARG A 376 15.24 11.51 0.03
C ARG A 376 14.03 12.43 0.15
N TYR A 377 13.47 12.48 1.34
CA TYR A 377 12.34 13.33 1.68
C TYR A 377 12.73 14.17 2.88
N LEU A 378 12.57 15.48 2.75
CA LEU A 378 12.71 16.46 3.80
C LEU A 378 11.34 17.04 4.09
N VAL A 379 10.99 17.12 5.36
CA VAL A 379 9.71 17.67 5.79
C VAL A 379 9.96 18.63 6.94
N SER A 380 9.44 19.85 6.80
CA SER A 380 9.41 20.84 7.87
C SER A 380 7.97 21.17 8.23
N LEU A 381 7.64 21.14 9.51
CA LEU A 381 6.31 21.41 10.04
C LEU A 381 6.35 22.70 10.87
N THR A 382 5.52 23.67 10.50
CA THR A 382 5.29 24.90 11.28
C THR A 382 3.87 24.85 11.83
N TYR A 383 3.73 24.74 13.15
CA TYR A 383 2.44 24.65 13.81
C TYR A 383 1.80 26.03 13.96
N GLN A 384 0.67 26.26 13.30
CA GLN A 384 -0.11 27.48 13.40
C GLN A 384 -1.08 27.45 14.60
N LYS A 385 -1.59 26.24 14.90
CA LYS A 385 -2.49 26.00 16.04
C LYS A 385 -2.22 24.62 16.59
N LEU A 386 -2.11 24.52 17.91
CA LEU A 386 -2.00 23.26 18.64
C LEU A 386 -3.11 23.21 19.70
N ASP A 387 -4.01 22.23 19.60
CA ASP A 387 -5.10 21.99 20.54
C ASP A 387 -4.73 20.83 21.45
N ILE A 388 -4.40 21.16 22.69
CA ILE A 388 -3.97 20.20 23.71
C ILE A 388 -5.19 19.83 24.56
N ASP A 389 -5.30 18.56 24.93
CA ASP A 389 -6.36 18.08 25.81
C ASP A 389 -6.13 18.58 27.24
N PRO A 390 -7.01 19.46 27.78
CA PRO A 390 -6.81 20.02 29.10
C PRO A 390 -6.87 18.98 30.22
N ALA A 391 -7.62 17.87 30.02
CA ALA A 391 -7.68 16.76 30.97
C ALA A 391 -6.36 15.98 31.09
N LEU A 392 -5.47 16.13 30.11
CA LEU A 392 -4.16 15.47 30.07
C LEU A 392 -3.00 16.45 30.37
N LYS A 393 -3.29 17.69 30.73
CA LYS A 393 -2.27 18.71 31.11
C LYS A 393 -1.72 18.56 32.54
N GLU A 394 -2.49 17.97 33.43
CA GLU A 394 -2.21 18.12 34.88
C GLU A 394 -1.49 16.94 35.56
N GLN A 395 -1.14 15.89 34.83
CA GLN A 395 -0.69 14.65 35.46
C GLN A 395 0.80 14.32 35.27
N ILE A 396 1.69 15.30 35.24
CA ILE A 396 3.13 15.02 35.19
C ILE A 396 3.86 15.71 36.30
N GLN A 397 3.54 15.40 37.56
CA GLN A 397 4.48 15.51 38.67
C GLN A 397 4.91 14.09 39.06
N ILE A 398 5.98 13.60 38.44
CA ILE A 398 6.73 12.45 38.93
C ILE A 398 7.67 13.01 39.99
N THR A 399 7.22 13.04 41.22
CA THR A 399 8.09 13.26 42.35
C THR A 399 8.91 12.02 42.59
N ASP A 400 10.22 12.08 42.37
CA ASP A 400 11.16 11.07 42.84
C ASP A 400 11.17 11.10 44.38
N HIS A 401 10.34 10.30 45.01
CA HIS A 401 10.48 10.00 46.38
C HIS A 401 11.66 9.04 46.59
N LYS A 402 12.77 9.55 47.16
CA LYS A 402 13.80 8.75 47.81
C LYS A 402 13.12 7.72 48.69
N LYS A 403 13.64 6.51 48.63
CA LYS A 403 13.27 5.41 49.50
C LYS A 403 13.07 5.83 50.95
N GLU A 404 11.85 5.68 51.43
CA GLU A 404 11.59 5.28 52.80
C GLU A 404 10.17 4.69 52.87
N ASP A 405 10.11 3.51 53.51
CA ASP A 405 8.95 2.78 54.00
C ASP A 405 7.86 2.27 53.08
N LYS A 406 7.63 0.94 53.20
CA LYS A 406 6.52 0.23 52.64
C LYS A 406 5.19 0.83 53.12
N PRO A 407 4.39 1.41 52.22
CA PRO A 407 3.02 1.73 52.58
C PRO A 407 2.12 0.55 52.27
N SER A 408 1.18 0.30 53.15
CA SER A 408 0.00 -0.54 53.01
C SER A 408 -0.77 -0.25 51.72
N PRO A 409 -1.44 -1.24 51.13
CA PRO A 409 -2.13 -1.03 49.87
C PRO A 409 -3.43 -0.23 50.09
N GLU A 410 -3.36 1.08 49.94
CA GLU A 410 -4.55 1.89 49.77
C GLU A 410 -5.15 1.73 48.38
N LYS A 411 -6.44 1.55 48.36
CA LYS A 411 -7.27 1.34 47.17
C LYS A 411 -7.40 2.61 46.32
N GLY A 412 -6.35 2.99 45.63
CA GLY A 412 -6.34 4.05 44.63
C GLY A 412 -5.22 3.81 43.67
N ASN A 413 -5.39 2.81 42.78
CA ASN A 413 -4.35 2.38 41.87
C ASN A 413 -4.13 3.39 40.75
N ASN A 414 -3.24 4.35 40.96
CA ASN A 414 -2.68 5.10 39.85
C ASN A 414 -1.62 4.22 39.18
N LEU A 415 -1.91 3.74 37.98
CA LEU A 415 -1.07 2.81 37.22
C LEU A 415 0.35 3.37 36.99
N GLU A 416 0.48 4.69 36.89
CA GLU A 416 1.76 5.37 36.72
C GLU A 416 2.65 5.22 37.98
N GLN A 417 2.06 5.26 39.19
CA GLN A 417 2.79 4.99 40.43
C GLN A 417 3.26 3.55 40.53
N LEU A 418 2.46 2.60 40.04
CA LEU A 418 2.86 1.18 39.99
C LEU A 418 4.00 0.92 39.00
N ILE A 419 4.04 1.62 37.88
CA ILE A 419 5.12 1.53 36.89
C ILE A 419 6.40 2.17 37.44
N ALA A 420 6.29 3.30 38.17
CA ALA A 420 7.43 3.99 38.76
C ALA A 420 8.06 3.23 39.96
N GLN A 421 7.26 2.47 40.70
CA GLN A 421 7.68 1.77 41.89
C GLN A 421 8.36 0.42 41.68
N GLN A 422 8.17 -0.23 40.52
CA GLN A 422 8.73 -1.55 40.27
C GLN A 422 10.05 -1.49 39.49
N LYS A 423 11.10 -2.03 40.05
CA LYS A 423 12.46 -2.05 39.48
C LYS A 423 12.64 -3.04 38.32
N ALA A 424 11.82 -4.09 38.24
CA ALA A 424 11.88 -5.09 37.15
C ALA A 424 10.49 -5.68 36.88
N PHE A 425 10.05 -5.59 35.64
CA PHE A 425 8.82 -6.21 35.17
C PHE A 425 9.15 -7.41 34.28
N SER A 426 8.47 -8.54 34.50
CA SER A 426 8.47 -9.56 33.47
C SER A 426 7.69 -9.03 32.23
N THR A 427 8.06 -9.46 31.04
CA THR A 427 7.36 -9.09 29.80
C THR A 427 5.85 -9.41 29.87
N ARG A 428 5.47 -10.41 30.67
CA ARG A 428 4.09 -10.83 30.88
C ARG A 428 3.31 -9.86 31.76
N ASP A 429 3.94 -9.36 32.84
CA ASP A 429 3.29 -8.43 33.77
C ASP A 429 3.15 -7.05 33.17
N PHE A 430 4.15 -6.60 32.42
CA PHE A 430 4.10 -5.38 31.65
C PHE A 430 2.94 -5.39 30.63
N ARG A 431 2.74 -6.50 29.89
CA ARG A 431 1.60 -6.64 28.98
C ARG A 431 0.24 -6.59 29.71
N LYS A 432 0.13 -7.18 30.89
CA LYS A 432 -1.10 -7.10 31.68
C LYS A 432 -1.38 -5.68 32.13
N LEU A 433 -0.34 -5.00 32.57
CA LEU A 433 -0.43 -3.61 33.05
C LEU A 433 -0.84 -2.66 31.92
N THR A 434 -0.20 -2.75 30.77
CA THR A 434 -0.54 -1.96 29.59
C THR A 434 -1.98 -2.19 29.12
N ARG A 435 -2.44 -3.45 29.11
CA ARG A 435 -3.85 -3.78 28.78
C ARG A 435 -4.84 -3.25 29.82
N LYS A 436 -4.46 -3.21 31.10
CA LYS A 436 -5.30 -2.63 32.16
C LYS A 436 -5.42 -1.11 31.95
N TYR A 437 -4.31 -0.43 31.69
CA TYR A 437 -4.27 0.99 31.37
C TYR A 437 -5.12 1.35 30.14
N GLU A 438 -4.97 0.61 29.05
CA GLU A 438 -5.79 0.79 27.85
C GLU A 438 -7.29 0.61 28.13
N ARG A 439 -7.68 -0.35 28.99
CA ARG A 439 -9.07 -0.55 29.40
C ARG A 439 -9.59 0.58 30.27
N GLU A 440 -8.77 1.11 31.17
CA GLU A 440 -9.15 2.21 32.05
C GLU A 440 -9.30 3.53 31.26
N GLN A 441 -8.41 3.78 30.30
CA GLN A 441 -8.53 4.92 29.38
C GLN A 441 -9.80 4.82 28.51
N LYS A 442 -10.16 3.62 28.07
CA LYS A 442 -11.42 3.36 27.36
C LYS A 442 -12.65 3.65 28.24
N LYS A 443 -12.60 3.26 29.51
CA LYS A 443 -13.72 3.48 30.46
C LYS A 443 -13.84 4.96 30.87
N ALA A 444 -12.73 5.69 30.92
CA ALA A 444 -12.73 7.11 31.27
C ALA A 444 -13.27 8.03 30.17
N GLY A 445 -13.75 7.48 29.03
CA GLY A 445 -14.33 8.27 27.93
C GLY A 445 -13.31 9.18 27.21
N ALA A 446 -12.02 9.06 27.53
CA ALA A 446 -10.95 9.83 26.92
C ALA A 446 -10.77 9.54 25.43
N VAL A 447 -11.39 8.47 24.93
CA VAL A 447 -11.42 8.08 23.52
C VAL A 447 -12.87 7.83 23.14
N GLN A 448 -13.50 8.79 22.50
CA GLN A 448 -14.72 8.54 21.72
C GLN A 448 -14.27 7.65 20.55
N GLU A 449 -14.46 6.34 20.68
CA GLU A 449 -14.16 5.40 19.59
C GLU A 449 -15.12 5.71 18.44
N THR A 450 -14.57 6.29 17.37
CA THR A 450 -15.12 6.05 16.04
C THR A 450 -15.23 4.54 15.91
N SER A 451 -16.27 4.06 15.25
CA SER A 451 -16.56 2.62 15.12
C SER A 451 -15.23 1.86 14.89
N ASP A 452 -15.02 0.72 15.52
CA ASP A 452 -13.83 -0.16 15.37
C ASP A 452 -13.44 -0.44 13.91
N ARG A 453 -14.29 -0.04 12.98
CA ARG A 453 -14.18 -0.23 11.53
C ARG A 453 -13.52 0.95 10.81
N LEU A 454 -13.74 2.21 11.25
CA LEU A 454 -13.09 3.38 10.64
C LEU A 454 -11.67 3.52 11.17
N VAL A 455 -10.68 3.32 10.30
CA VAL A 455 -9.27 3.41 10.65
C VAL A 455 -8.76 4.84 10.53
N ARG A 456 -9.15 5.54 9.47
CA ARG A 456 -8.68 6.90 9.17
C ARG A 456 -9.61 7.59 8.19
N GLU A 457 -9.75 8.89 8.35
CA GLU A 457 -10.43 9.76 7.39
C GLU A 457 -9.47 10.80 6.85
N ASP A 458 -9.31 10.83 5.53
CA ASP A 458 -8.42 11.75 4.81
C ASP A 458 -9.24 12.60 3.83
N SER A 459 -8.99 13.90 3.85
CA SER A 459 -9.48 14.85 2.83
C SER A 459 -8.30 15.57 2.21
N ILE A 460 -8.18 15.53 0.89
CA ILE A 460 -7.10 16.20 0.15
C ILE A 460 -7.73 17.15 -0.86
N VAL A 461 -7.45 18.44 -0.70
CA VAL A 461 -7.88 19.50 -1.60
C VAL A 461 -6.64 20.13 -2.22
N VAL A 462 -6.62 20.30 -3.53
CA VAL A 462 -5.53 20.97 -4.26
C VAL A 462 -6.01 22.35 -4.67
N ASP A 463 -5.23 23.38 -4.32
CA ASP A 463 -5.49 24.75 -4.77
C ASP A 463 -5.42 24.82 -6.30
N PRO A 464 -6.38 25.45 -6.99
CA PRO A 464 -6.37 25.54 -8.45
C PRO A 464 -5.12 26.20 -9.05
N LEU A 465 -4.40 26.99 -8.26
CA LEU A 465 -3.16 27.66 -8.64
C LEU A 465 -1.91 26.93 -8.14
N ALA A 466 -2.05 25.76 -7.51
CA ALA A 466 -0.92 25.06 -6.86
C ALA A 466 0.27 24.81 -7.80
N ASN A 467 0.03 24.46 -9.07
CA ASN A 467 1.09 24.16 -10.06
C ASN A 467 1.48 25.37 -10.92
N LYS A 468 0.93 26.56 -10.64
CA LYS A 468 1.13 27.76 -11.47
C LYS A 468 1.99 28.83 -10.79
N ARG A 469 2.52 28.52 -9.60
CA ARG A 469 3.36 29.44 -8.83
C ARG A 469 4.73 29.59 -9.49
N ASP A 470 5.19 30.82 -9.62
CA ASP A 470 6.47 31.17 -10.24
C ASP A 470 7.69 30.93 -9.32
N THR A 471 8.86 31.18 -9.84
CA THR A 471 10.10 31.00 -9.10
C THR A 471 10.24 31.99 -7.93
N ALA A 472 9.76 33.23 -8.11
CA ALA A 472 9.80 34.26 -7.07
C ALA A 472 8.94 33.87 -5.85
N TYR A 473 7.76 33.33 -6.11
CA TYR A 473 6.88 32.79 -5.05
C TYR A 473 7.58 31.65 -4.25
N TRP A 474 8.28 30.74 -4.95
CA TRP A 474 9.01 29.64 -4.31
C TRP A 474 10.23 30.11 -3.53
N GLN A 475 10.91 31.19 -3.94
CA GLN A 475 12.03 31.75 -3.18
C GLN A 475 11.62 32.24 -1.82
N VAL A 476 10.42 32.82 -1.71
CA VAL A 476 9.89 33.29 -0.41
C VAL A 476 9.40 32.15 0.48
N LEU A 477 8.80 31.12 -0.13
CA LEU A 477 8.17 30.01 0.63
C LEU A 477 9.11 28.87 0.98
N ARG A 478 10.23 28.78 0.29
CA ARG A 478 11.16 27.66 0.46
C ARG A 478 12.00 27.84 1.74
N PRO A 479 11.77 27.00 2.78
CA PRO A 479 12.54 27.12 4.00
C PRO A 479 13.95 26.53 3.88
N VAL A 480 14.19 25.62 2.89
CA VAL A 480 15.47 24.95 2.69
C VAL A 480 16.05 25.35 1.34
N PRO A 481 17.23 25.99 1.25
CA PRO A 481 17.84 26.39 -0.02
C PRO A 481 18.08 25.21 -0.97
N LEU A 482 17.93 25.42 -2.29
CA LEU A 482 18.28 24.41 -3.29
C LEU A 482 19.79 24.31 -3.42
N THR A 483 20.26 23.09 -3.68
CA THR A 483 21.63 22.84 -4.13
C THR A 483 21.78 23.18 -5.63
N GLN A 484 22.99 23.33 -6.12
CA GLN A 484 23.23 23.58 -7.54
C GLN A 484 22.64 22.48 -8.45
N SER A 485 22.76 21.21 -8.05
CA SER A 485 22.18 20.08 -8.79
C SER A 485 20.64 20.11 -8.83
N GLU A 486 20.00 20.56 -7.76
CA GLU A 486 18.54 20.72 -7.67
C GLU A 486 18.07 21.91 -8.55
N VAL A 487 18.80 23.02 -8.58
CA VAL A 487 18.53 24.14 -9.50
C VAL A 487 18.65 23.69 -10.95
N ALA A 488 19.70 22.97 -11.30
CA ALA A 488 19.90 22.44 -12.65
C ALA A 488 18.76 21.50 -13.08
N SER A 489 18.21 20.73 -12.14
CA SER A 489 17.06 19.86 -12.39
C SER A 489 15.81 20.65 -12.81
N TYR A 490 15.50 21.77 -12.16
CA TYR A 490 14.40 22.65 -12.55
C TYR A 490 14.65 23.36 -13.87
N VAL A 491 15.84 23.89 -14.10
CA VAL A 491 16.20 24.58 -15.37
C VAL A 491 16.05 23.62 -16.56
N SER A 492 16.48 22.37 -16.40
CA SER A 492 16.31 21.34 -17.43
C SER A 492 14.84 21.08 -17.76
N GLN A 493 13.97 21.02 -16.75
CA GLN A 493 12.55 20.78 -16.94
C GLN A 493 11.83 22.00 -17.55
N ASP A 494 12.12 23.20 -17.07
CA ASP A 494 11.54 24.42 -17.61
C ASP A 494 11.90 24.57 -19.09
N SER A 495 13.14 24.21 -19.49
CA SER A 495 13.57 24.16 -20.88
C SER A 495 12.78 23.14 -21.72
N ILE A 496 12.51 21.95 -21.19
CA ILE A 496 11.72 20.93 -21.87
C ILE A 496 10.27 21.40 -22.06
N GLN A 497 9.69 22.07 -21.07
CA GLN A 497 8.33 22.62 -21.18
C GLN A 497 8.25 23.75 -22.21
N VAL A 498 9.24 24.65 -22.25
CA VAL A 498 9.32 25.73 -23.25
C VAL A 498 9.40 25.11 -24.66
N VAL A 499 10.26 24.11 -24.87
CA VAL A 499 10.36 23.41 -26.16
C VAL A 499 9.05 22.76 -26.55
N LYS A 500 8.35 22.10 -25.63
CA LYS A 500 7.01 21.52 -25.87
C LYS A 500 5.96 22.59 -26.23
N THR A 501 6.06 23.78 -25.67
CA THR A 501 5.12 24.90 -25.91
C THR A 501 5.39 25.61 -27.24
N VAL A 502 6.67 25.88 -27.53
CA VAL A 502 7.13 26.58 -28.75
C VAL A 502 6.99 25.71 -29.99
N SER A 503 7.25 24.39 -29.88
CA SER A 503 7.11 23.48 -31.01
C SER A 503 5.67 23.23 -31.44
N GLY A 504 4.70 23.86 -30.78
CA GLY A 504 3.27 23.77 -31.16
C GLY A 504 2.72 22.34 -31.19
N THR A 505 3.56 21.37 -30.82
CA THR A 505 3.17 20.01 -30.63
C THR A 505 2.32 19.94 -29.36
N LYS A 506 1.05 20.30 -29.47
CA LYS A 506 0.07 19.58 -28.64
C LYS A 506 0.38 18.11 -28.93
N ALA A 507 1.11 17.50 -28.01
CA ALA A 507 1.29 16.07 -28.05
C ALA A 507 -0.12 15.48 -28.08
N ARG A 508 -0.59 15.17 -29.29
CA ARG A 508 -1.80 14.35 -29.43
C ARG A 508 -1.43 13.09 -28.67
N PRO A 509 -2.18 12.70 -27.64
CA PRO A 509 -1.82 11.55 -26.85
C PRO A 509 -1.60 10.42 -27.83
N ASP A 510 -0.41 9.81 -27.81
CA ASP A 510 -0.05 8.63 -28.63
C ASP A 510 -1.08 7.50 -28.50
N SER A 511 -1.96 7.59 -27.52
CA SER A 511 -3.09 6.73 -27.26
C SER A 511 -4.26 6.83 -28.23
N LEU A 512 -4.32 7.85 -29.11
CA LEU A 512 -5.44 8.02 -30.05
C LEU A 512 -5.28 7.29 -31.36
N TYR A 513 -4.08 6.81 -31.70
CA TYR A 513 -3.81 6.16 -32.97
C TYR A 513 -3.36 4.71 -32.79
N PHE A 514 -3.95 3.84 -33.63
CA PHE A 514 -3.49 2.48 -33.74
C PHE A 514 -2.09 2.44 -34.39
N LYS A 515 -1.16 1.71 -33.75
CA LYS A 515 0.16 1.40 -34.30
C LYS A 515 0.27 -0.11 -34.47
N PRO A 516 0.92 -0.66 -35.52
CA PRO A 516 1.05 -2.10 -35.69
C PRO A 516 1.68 -2.80 -34.47
N VAL A 517 2.56 -2.12 -33.73
CA VAL A 517 3.14 -2.65 -32.49
C VAL A 517 2.10 -2.95 -31.41
N HIS A 518 0.92 -2.32 -31.45
CA HIS A 518 -0.16 -2.62 -30.51
C HIS A 518 -0.75 -4.01 -30.69
N LEU A 519 -0.56 -4.67 -31.83
CA LEU A 519 -0.88 -6.08 -32.02
C LEU A 519 -0.02 -6.95 -31.09
N ALA A 520 1.23 -6.56 -30.86
CA ALA A 520 2.13 -7.27 -29.96
C ALA A 520 2.00 -6.85 -28.48
N THR A 521 1.70 -5.57 -28.20
CA THR A 521 1.68 -5.05 -26.82
C THR A 521 0.27 -4.89 -26.23
N GLY A 522 -0.77 -4.80 -27.07
CA GLY A 522 -2.06 -4.27 -26.66
C GLY A 522 -1.98 -2.74 -26.43
N ASN A 523 -3.12 -2.09 -26.26
CA ASN A 523 -3.18 -0.68 -25.93
C ASN A 523 -4.54 -0.27 -25.36
N THR A 524 -4.58 0.89 -24.69
CA THR A 524 -5.80 1.55 -24.23
C THR A 524 -5.94 2.90 -24.93
N TYR A 525 -7.05 3.13 -25.59
CA TYR A 525 -7.35 4.35 -26.34
C TYR A 525 -8.37 5.17 -25.57
N ALA A 526 -8.03 6.42 -25.26
CA ALA A 526 -8.96 7.39 -24.68
C ALA A 526 -9.79 8.02 -25.79
N LEU A 527 -11.10 7.76 -25.81
CA LEU A 527 -12.02 8.25 -26.84
C LEU A 527 -12.73 9.58 -26.48
N GLY A 528 -12.24 10.28 -25.43
CA GLY A 528 -12.89 11.49 -24.88
C GLY A 528 -14.11 11.16 -24.01
N ASP A 529 -14.70 12.16 -23.35
CA ASP A 529 -15.91 12.04 -22.50
C ASP A 529 -15.94 10.83 -21.56
N ARG A 530 -14.79 10.52 -20.91
CA ARG A 530 -14.66 9.35 -20.01
C ARG A 530 -14.98 8.01 -20.70
N ARG A 531 -14.71 7.91 -22.02
CA ARG A 531 -14.80 6.68 -22.79
C ARG A 531 -13.41 6.15 -23.04
N THR A 532 -13.23 4.84 -22.86
CA THR A 532 -11.99 4.14 -23.17
C THR A 532 -12.26 2.91 -24.01
N PHE A 533 -11.35 2.64 -24.93
CA PHE A 533 -11.32 1.39 -25.70
C PHE A 533 -10.01 0.69 -25.41
N TYR A 534 -10.10 -0.49 -24.87
CA TYR A 534 -8.96 -1.36 -24.57
C TYR A 534 -8.89 -2.48 -25.62
N PHE A 535 -7.69 -2.71 -26.11
CA PHE A 535 -7.39 -3.80 -27.03
C PHE A 535 -6.26 -4.65 -26.45
N LYS A 536 -6.53 -5.93 -26.18
CA LYS A 536 -5.54 -6.87 -25.69
C LYS A 536 -4.71 -7.42 -26.85
N SER A 537 -3.39 -7.56 -26.66
CA SER A 537 -2.52 -8.17 -27.66
C SER A 537 -3.02 -9.56 -28.08
N PRO A 538 -3.38 -9.77 -29.36
CA PRO A 538 -3.74 -11.10 -29.85
C PRO A 538 -2.53 -12.05 -29.89
N LEU A 539 -1.34 -11.56 -30.13
CA LEU A 539 -0.12 -12.37 -30.15
C LEU A 539 0.19 -12.97 -28.77
N LEU A 540 0.00 -12.19 -27.70
CA LEU A 540 0.16 -12.66 -26.31
C LEU A 540 -1.02 -13.51 -25.84
N SER A 541 -2.09 -13.63 -26.64
CA SER A 541 -3.26 -14.44 -26.34
C SER A 541 -3.24 -15.80 -27.01
N ILE A 542 -2.21 -16.10 -27.81
CA ILE A 542 -2.06 -17.39 -28.45
C ILE A 542 -1.88 -18.48 -27.40
N SER A 543 -2.67 -19.51 -27.49
CA SER A 543 -2.64 -20.68 -26.62
C SER A 543 -2.78 -21.97 -27.42
N TYR A 544 -2.34 -23.06 -26.79
CA TYR A 544 -2.45 -24.37 -27.40
C TYR A 544 -3.13 -25.37 -26.46
N ASN A 545 -4.05 -26.14 -26.97
CA ASN A 545 -4.60 -27.33 -26.32
C ASN A 545 -4.96 -28.36 -27.39
N THR A 546 -5.13 -29.62 -26.99
CA THR A 546 -5.34 -30.75 -27.93
C THR A 546 -6.71 -30.76 -28.58
N VAL A 547 -7.68 -30.03 -28.09
CA VAL A 547 -9.05 -29.90 -28.61
C VAL A 547 -9.15 -28.85 -29.69
N GLU A 548 -8.55 -27.70 -29.50
CA GLU A 548 -8.65 -26.55 -30.41
C GLU A 548 -7.42 -26.39 -31.29
N GLY A 549 -6.32 -27.11 -30.98
CA GLY A 549 -5.01 -26.84 -31.55
C GLY A 549 -4.48 -25.49 -31.07
N ASN A 550 -3.83 -24.73 -31.96
CA ASN A 550 -3.56 -23.32 -31.71
C ASN A 550 -4.87 -22.53 -31.64
N ALA A 551 -4.98 -21.65 -30.74
CA ALA A 551 -6.10 -20.72 -30.64
C ALA A 551 -5.61 -19.30 -30.35
N ILE A 552 -6.22 -18.32 -31.01
CA ILE A 552 -5.93 -16.90 -30.84
C ILE A 552 -7.18 -16.17 -30.39
N ASN A 553 -7.04 -15.26 -29.45
CA ASN A 553 -8.14 -14.46 -28.93
C ASN A 553 -7.98 -12.98 -29.33
N PHE A 554 -9.08 -12.42 -29.80
CA PHE A 554 -9.25 -10.97 -29.99
C PHE A 554 -10.19 -10.46 -28.91
N LEU A 555 -9.60 -9.92 -27.85
CA LEU A 555 -10.33 -9.39 -26.71
C LEU A 555 -10.24 -7.87 -26.74
N THR A 556 -11.40 -7.24 -26.74
CA THR A 556 -11.53 -5.80 -26.62
C THR A 556 -12.43 -5.45 -25.44
N LYS A 557 -12.30 -4.25 -24.94
CA LYS A 557 -13.20 -3.69 -23.93
C LYS A 557 -13.51 -2.25 -24.29
N TRP A 558 -14.76 -1.94 -24.44
CA TRP A 558 -15.25 -0.58 -24.51
C TRP A 558 -15.86 -0.19 -23.16
N GLU A 559 -15.45 0.93 -22.59
CA GLU A 559 -15.92 1.38 -21.28
C GLU A 559 -16.32 2.85 -21.33
N LYS A 560 -17.46 3.19 -20.75
CA LYS A 560 -17.93 4.56 -20.48
C LYS A 560 -18.15 4.70 -18.98
N LYS A 561 -17.61 5.77 -18.40
CA LYS A 561 -17.83 6.15 -17.00
C LYS A 561 -18.66 7.42 -16.91
N TRP A 562 -19.57 7.50 -15.93
CA TRP A 562 -20.32 8.70 -15.62
C TRP A 562 -20.48 8.87 -14.11
N GLY A 563 -20.75 10.11 -13.65
CA GLY A 563 -20.80 10.39 -12.22
C GLY A 563 -19.47 10.08 -11.52
N LYS A 564 -19.52 9.78 -10.25
CA LYS A 564 -18.30 9.47 -9.45
C LYS A 564 -17.76 8.06 -9.75
N ASN A 565 -18.61 7.03 -9.81
CA ASN A 565 -18.14 5.63 -9.84
C ASN A 565 -19.05 4.72 -10.66
N SER A 566 -19.93 5.27 -11.49
CA SER A 566 -20.78 4.48 -12.37
C SER A 566 -20.09 4.18 -13.68
N TYR A 567 -20.28 2.98 -14.19
CA TYR A 567 -19.69 2.52 -15.44
C TYR A 567 -20.63 1.62 -16.23
N PHE A 568 -20.39 1.62 -17.53
CA PHE A 568 -20.91 0.66 -18.47
C PHE A 568 -19.74 0.16 -19.31
N ASN A 569 -19.60 -1.14 -19.44
CA ASN A 569 -18.60 -1.70 -20.34
C ASN A 569 -19.15 -2.87 -21.14
N VAL A 570 -18.59 -3.05 -22.33
CA VAL A 570 -18.88 -4.12 -23.27
C VAL A 570 -17.57 -4.80 -23.62
N ASN A 571 -17.49 -6.10 -23.42
CA ASN A 571 -16.28 -6.92 -23.58
C ASN A 571 -16.53 -8.03 -24.61
N PRO A 572 -16.47 -7.75 -25.91
CA PRO A 572 -16.52 -8.79 -26.93
C PRO A 572 -15.19 -9.56 -26.96
N LEU A 573 -15.31 -10.87 -27.03
CA LEU A 573 -14.21 -11.80 -27.25
C LEU A 573 -14.51 -12.63 -28.51
N ILE A 574 -13.60 -12.60 -29.45
CA ILE A 574 -13.61 -13.48 -30.62
C ILE A 574 -12.41 -14.41 -30.50
N ARG A 575 -12.63 -15.70 -30.63
CA ARG A 575 -11.61 -16.75 -30.53
C ARG A 575 -11.63 -17.57 -31.81
N TYR A 576 -10.48 -17.69 -32.45
CA TYR A 576 -10.30 -18.62 -33.61
C TYR A 576 -9.49 -19.83 -33.17
N SER A 577 -10.04 -21.00 -33.42
CA SER A 577 -9.42 -22.31 -33.20
C SER A 577 -8.91 -22.85 -34.54
N PHE A 578 -7.58 -22.96 -34.67
CA PHE A 578 -6.96 -23.46 -35.91
C PHE A 578 -7.18 -24.95 -36.12
N GLY A 579 -7.15 -25.76 -35.06
CA GLY A 579 -7.37 -27.20 -35.14
C GLY A 579 -8.80 -27.55 -35.54
N ARG A 580 -9.78 -26.83 -35.07
CA ARG A 580 -11.20 -27.01 -35.37
C ARG A 580 -11.69 -26.20 -36.57
N LYS A 581 -10.87 -25.28 -37.09
CA LYS A 581 -11.23 -24.34 -38.17
C LYS A 581 -12.53 -23.59 -37.85
N ARG A 582 -12.72 -23.19 -36.61
CA ARG A 582 -13.97 -22.59 -36.12
C ARG A 582 -13.73 -21.28 -35.36
N VAL A 583 -14.63 -20.32 -35.57
CA VAL A 583 -14.72 -19.10 -34.80
C VAL A 583 -15.68 -19.30 -33.64
N TYR A 584 -15.29 -18.92 -32.46
CA TYR A 584 -16.10 -18.79 -31.25
C TYR A 584 -16.21 -17.33 -30.84
N GLY A 585 -17.23 -17.00 -30.13
CA GLY A 585 -17.37 -15.65 -29.60
C GLY A 585 -18.28 -15.57 -28.41
N ASN A 586 -17.97 -14.63 -27.51
CA ASN A 586 -18.89 -14.25 -26.47
C ASN A 586 -18.91 -12.72 -26.32
N LEU A 587 -20.01 -12.21 -25.82
CA LEU A 587 -20.21 -10.84 -25.45
C LEU A 587 -20.56 -10.78 -23.97
N GLU A 588 -19.84 -9.95 -23.24
CA GLU A 588 -20.14 -9.66 -21.84
C GLU A 588 -20.38 -8.15 -21.69
N THR A 589 -21.47 -7.77 -21.07
CA THR A 589 -21.85 -6.40 -20.80
C THR A 589 -22.03 -6.20 -19.30
N ASN A 590 -21.42 -5.16 -18.75
CA ASN A 590 -21.52 -4.84 -17.35
C ASN A 590 -22.01 -3.39 -17.18
N VAL A 591 -22.97 -3.21 -16.29
CA VAL A 591 -23.43 -1.89 -15.85
C VAL A 591 -23.49 -1.89 -14.32
N GLY A 592 -22.96 -0.84 -13.72
CA GLY A 592 -22.96 -0.79 -12.26
C GLY A 592 -22.21 0.38 -11.64
N ASN A 593 -22.02 0.25 -10.34
CA ASN A 593 -21.26 1.18 -9.52
C ASN A 593 -20.58 0.43 -8.35
N GLU A 594 -20.10 1.15 -7.35
CA GLU A 594 -19.46 0.53 -6.17
C GLU A 594 -20.41 -0.36 -5.34
N LYS A 595 -21.73 -0.10 -5.38
CA LYS A 595 -22.71 -0.81 -4.56
C LYS A 595 -23.34 -1.98 -5.28
N TRP A 596 -23.53 -1.91 -6.57
CA TRP A 596 -24.15 -2.96 -7.36
C TRP A 596 -23.55 -3.10 -8.76
N ASN A 597 -23.70 -4.26 -9.33
CA ASN A 597 -23.33 -4.58 -10.72
C ASN A 597 -24.33 -5.55 -11.32
N LEU A 598 -24.74 -5.28 -12.55
CA LEU A 598 -25.47 -6.22 -13.41
C LEU A 598 -24.54 -6.62 -14.57
N MET A 599 -24.32 -7.90 -14.72
CA MET A 599 -23.58 -8.51 -15.82
C MET A 599 -24.54 -9.32 -16.66
N LEU A 600 -24.55 -9.08 -17.96
CA LEU A 600 -25.22 -9.90 -18.97
C LEU A 600 -24.16 -10.42 -19.90
N GLY A 601 -24.20 -11.71 -20.18
CA GLY A 601 -23.22 -12.35 -21.03
C GLY A 601 -23.81 -13.49 -21.83
N GLY A 602 -23.16 -13.84 -22.93
CA GLY A 602 -23.55 -14.97 -23.70
C GLY A 602 -22.70 -15.20 -24.96
N GLY A 603 -22.82 -16.37 -25.53
CA GLY A 603 -22.07 -16.74 -26.71
C GLY A 603 -21.75 -18.22 -26.76
N GLU A 604 -20.78 -18.56 -27.59
CA GLU A 604 -20.29 -19.91 -27.74
C GLU A 604 -18.79 -19.97 -27.49
N MET A 605 -18.36 -20.85 -26.56
CA MET A 605 -16.95 -21.01 -26.19
C MET A 605 -16.60 -22.47 -25.89
N ALA A 606 -15.33 -22.84 -26.08
CA ALA A 606 -14.76 -24.02 -25.45
C ALA A 606 -14.45 -23.67 -23.97
N ARG A 607 -15.18 -24.30 -23.05
CA ARG A 607 -15.12 -24.06 -21.59
C ARG A 607 -14.46 -25.25 -20.89
N GLN A 608 -13.72 -24.97 -19.78
CA GLN A 608 -13.20 -26.05 -18.95
C GLN A 608 -14.34 -26.75 -18.20
N ILE A 609 -14.25 -28.08 -18.07
CA ILE A 609 -15.23 -28.88 -17.31
C ILE A 609 -15.29 -28.39 -15.84
N ASN A 610 -14.14 -28.09 -15.22
CA ASN A 610 -14.11 -27.41 -13.93
C ASN A 610 -14.30 -25.90 -14.13
N ASN A 611 -15.46 -25.39 -13.77
CA ASN A 611 -15.85 -23.99 -13.92
C ASN A 611 -14.98 -23.01 -13.10
N ALA A 612 -14.22 -23.49 -12.09
CA ALA A 612 -13.23 -22.68 -11.38
C ALA A 612 -12.00 -22.36 -12.24
N ASN A 613 -11.89 -22.92 -13.46
CA ASN A 613 -10.82 -22.73 -14.42
C ASN A 613 -9.41 -22.91 -13.81
N PRO A 614 -9.12 -24.06 -13.18
CA PRO A 614 -7.89 -24.25 -12.41
C PRO A 614 -6.62 -24.25 -13.28
N ILE A 615 -6.77 -24.43 -14.58
CA ILE A 615 -5.66 -24.63 -15.51
C ILE A 615 -5.55 -23.42 -16.44
N PRO A 616 -4.55 -22.54 -16.21
CA PRO A 616 -4.33 -21.39 -17.09
C PRO A 616 -3.87 -21.84 -18.49
N PRO A 617 -4.25 -21.12 -19.57
CA PRO A 617 -3.91 -21.51 -20.94
C PRO A 617 -2.41 -21.63 -21.21
N LEU A 618 -1.56 -20.76 -20.65
CA LEU A 618 -0.12 -20.78 -20.90
C LEU A 618 0.57 -22.02 -20.30
N PRO A 619 0.42 -22.37 -19.00
CA PRO A 619 0.93 -23.62 -18.47
C PRO A 619 0.44 -24.86 -19.22
N ASN A 620 -0.84 -24.91 -19.61
CA ASN A 620 -1.37 -26.02 -20.41
C ASN A 620 -0.74 -26.07 -21.80
N SER A 621 -0.49 -24.92 -22.43
CA SER A 621 0.18 -24.87 -23.75
C SER A 621 1.60 -25.42 -23.67
N LEU A 622 2.34 -25.10 -22.62
CA LEU A 622 3.69 -25.62 -22.37
C LEU A 622 3.62 -27.14 -22.11
N ALA A 623 2.70 -27.59 -21.26
CA ALA A 623 2.53 -29.00 -20.94
C ALA A 623 2.16 -29.83 -22.19
N ALA A 624 1.21 -29.34 -23.00
CA ALA A 624 0.78 -30.04 -24.20
C ALA A 624 1.82 -30.02 -25.33
N ARG A 625 2.59 -28.94 -25.47
CA ARG A 625 3.60 -28.83 -26.51
C ARG A 625 4.90 -29.57 -26.26
N PHE A 626 5.35 -29.57 -24.99
CA PHE A 626 6.67 -30.08 -24.62
C PHE A 626 6.60 -31.42 -23.88
N PHE A 627 5.46 -31.75 -23.25
CA PHE A 627 5.32 -32.94 -22.40
C PHE A 627 4.17 -33.86 -22.79
N ASP A 628 3.52 -33.69 -23.96
CA ASP A 628 2.41 -34.47 -24.48
C ASP A 628 1.19 -34.59 -23.55
N ARG A 629 1.06 -33.66 -22.60
CA ARG A 629 -0.01 -33.69 -21.62
C ARG A 629 -0.91 -32.47 -21.72
N SER A 630 -2.16 -32.67 -22.13
CA SER A 630 -3.20 -31.65 -22.06
C SER A 630 -4.04 -31.86 -20.80
N PHE A 631 -3.83 -31.03 -19.79
CA PHE A 631 -4.59 -31.12 -18.55
C PHE A 631 -5.93 -30.42 -18.65
N MET A 632 -6.06 -29.41 -19.51
CA MET A 632 -7.29 -28.69 -19.76
C MET A 632 -8.29 -29.57 -20.49
N LYS A 633 -9.38 -29.98 -19.84
CA LYS A 633 -10.46 -30.76 -20.38
C LYS A 633 -11.63 -29.85 -20.73
N LEU A 634 -12.03 -29.85 -21.97
CA LEU A 634 -12.91 -28.85 -22.54
C LEU A 634 -14.21 -29.47 -23.07
N TYR A 635 -15.28 -28.71 -22.95
CA TYR A 635 -16.53 -28.95 -23.65
C TYR A 635 -16.97 -27.67 -24.38
N GLN A 636 -17.85 -27.81 -25.36
CA GLN A 636 -18.46 -26.71 -26.08
C GLN A 636 -19.70 -26.27 -25.31
N GLY A 637 -19.74 -25.00 -24.88
CA GLY A 637 -20.88 -24.36 -24.24
C GLY A 637 -21.41 -23.23 -25.11
N GLN A 638 -22.69 -23.29 -25.47
CA GLN A 638 -23.46 -22.15 -25.97
C GLN A 638 -24.32 -21.67 -24.79
N TYR A 639 -24.10 -20.42 -24.35
CA TYR A 639 -24.68 -20.00 -23.11
C TYR A 639 -25.19 -18.55 -23.14
N GLY A 640 -26.17 -18.29 -22.27
CA GLY A 640 -26.60 -16.96 -21.87
C GLY A 640 -26.62 -16.88 -20.35
N THR A 641 -26.08 -15.81 -19.80
CA THR A 641 -25.96 -15.62 -18.34
C THR A 641 -26.34 -14.21 -17.92
N ALA A 642 -26.97 -14.11 -16.78
CA ALA A 642 -27.27 -12.86 -16.12
C ALA A 642 -26.85 -12.95 -14.64
N GLU A 643 -25.99 -12.05 -14.19
CA GLU A 643 -25.55 -11.97 -12.79
C GLU A 643 -25.85 -10.59 -12.21
N PHE A 644 -26.47 -10.56 -11.06
CA PHE A 644 -26.67 -9.37 -10.28
C PHE A 644 -25.94 -9.45 -8.94
N THR A 645 -25.08 -8.46 -8.67
CA THR A 645 -24.28 -8.40 -7.44
C THR A 645 -24.61 -7.16 -6.65
N LEU A 646 -24.94 -7.33 -5.37
CA LEU A 646 -25.01 -6.27 -4.37
C LEU A 646 -23.77 -6.34 -3.48
N ARG A 647 -23.08 -5.21 -3.36
CA ARG A 647 -21.80 -5.15 -2.63
C ARG A 647 -21.93 -4.27 -1.38
N ASN A 648 -21.23 -4.69 -0.34
CA ASN A 648 -21.01 -3.86 0.86
C ASN A 648 -22.31 -3.41 1.56
N ILE A 649 -23.36 -4.25 1.58
CA ILE A 649 -24.59 -4.02 2.32
C ILE A 649 -24.22 -3.93 3.81
N GLY A 650 -24.47 -2.79 4.45
CA GLY A 650 -24.08 -2.53 5.83
C GLY A 650 -22.56 -2.64 6.08
N ASP A 651 -21.74 -2.46 5.06
CA ASP A 651 -20.27 -2.62 5.06
C ASP A 651 -19.77 -4.07 5.29
N ILE A 652 -20.64 -5.04 5.47
CA ILE A 652 -20.26 -6.42 5.84
C ILE A 652 -20.75 -7.49 4.88
N LEU A 653 -21.89 -7.30 4.23
CA LEU A 653 -22.54 -8.34 3.42
C LEU A 653 -22.40 -8.00 1.93
N SER A 654 -22.09 -9.02 1.14
CA SER A 654 -22.20 -8.96 -0.32
C SER A 654 -22.98 -10.19 -0.79
N ILE A 655 -23.91 -9.99 -1.72
CA ILE A 655 -24.77 -11.05 -2.29
C ILE A 655 -24.66 -10.98 -3.79
N SER A 656 -24.51 -12.13 -4.47
CA SER A 656 -24.66 -12.23 -5.92
C SER A 656 -25.58 -13.39 -6.29
N GLY A 657 -26.45 -13.13 -7.25
CA GLY A 657 -27.29 -14.12 -7.89
C GLY A 657 -26.95 -14.20 -9.38
N ASN A 658 -26.80 -15.42 -9.91
CA ASN A 658 -26.53 -15.69 -11.29
C ASN A 658 -27.54 -16.71 -11.83
N VAL A 659 -28.04 -16.48 -13.04
CA VAL A 659 -28.83 -17.44 -13.82
C VAL A 659 -28.10 -17.67 -15.12
N GLU A 660 -27.85 -18.93 -15.47
CA GLU A 660 -27.18 -19.31 -16.70
C GLU A 660 -27.94 -20.45 -17.42
N TYR A 661 -28.33 -20.22 -18.65
CA TYR A 661 -28.78 -21.27 -19.55
C TYR A 661 -27.65 -21.67 -20.45
N GLU A 662 -27.34 -22.97 -20.55
CA GLU A 662 -26.22 -23.48 -21.30
C GLU A 662 -26.59 -24.75 -22.05
N HIS A 663 -26.28 -24.76 -23.36
CA HIS A 663 -26.29 -25.94 -24.22
C HIS A 663 -24.88 -26.52 -24.25
N ARG A 664 -24.70 -27.75 -23.80
CA ARG A 664 -23.42 -28.43 -23.61
C ARG A 664 -23.21 -29.57 -24.58
N LYS A 665 -22.00 -29.62 -25.17
CA LYS A 665 -21.58 -30.68 -26.08
C LYS A 665 -20.15 -31.10 -25.74
N GLU A 666 -19.93 -32.42 -25.66
CA GLU A 666 -18.60 -33.00 -25.45
C GLU A 666 -17.68 -32.70 -26.65
N LEU A 667 -16.39 -32.45 -26.31
CA LEU A 667 -15.33 -32.23 -27.29
C LEU A 667 -14.26 -33.30 -27.20
N PHE A 668 -13.62 -33.61 -28.36
CA PHE A 668 -12.56 -34.60 -28.48
C PHE A 668 -11.28 -33.97 -28.99
N ASN A 669 -10.14 -34.62 -28.70
CA ASN A 669 -8.85 -34.21 -29.26
C ASN A 669 -8.88 -34.21 -30.77
N GLN A 670 -8.15 -33.26 -31.39
CA GLN A 670 -7.98 -33.25 -32.85
C GLN A 670 -6.74 -34.07 -33.21
N GLU A 671 -6.86 -34.96 -34.23
CA GLU A 671 -5.78 -35.82 -34.69
C GLU A 671 -4.58 -35.05 -35.26
N SER A 672 -4.78 -33.84 -35.76
CA SER A 672 -3.73 -32.96 -36.31
C SER A 672 -2.87 -32.25 -35.25
N ALA A 673 -3.23 -32.37 -33.99
CA ALA A 673 -2.49 -31.75 -32.91
C ALA A 673 -1.21 -32.55 -32.60
N ARG A 674 -0.04 -32.09 -33.05
CA ARG A 674 1.25 -32.73 -32.81
C ARG A 674 2.13 -31.89 -31.88
N PRO A 675 2.91 -32.54 -30.96
CA PRO A 675 3.87 -31.84 -30.14
C PRO A 675 5.04 -31.28 -30.99
N ILE A 676 5.72 -30.26 -30.47
CA ILE A 676 6.89 -29.66 -31.15
C ILE A 676 8.14 -30.54 -30.98
N PHE A 677 8.29 -31.23 -29.85
CA PHE A 677 9.41 -32.11 -29.52
C PHE A 677 8.96 -33.56 -29.61
N PHE A 678 9.61 -34.31 -30.48
CA PHE A 678 9.33 -35.72 -30.75
C PHE A 678 10.14 -36.62 -29.79
N TRP A 679 9.87 -36.56 -28.49
CA TRP A 679 10.38 -37.60 -27.63
C TRP A 679 9.33 -38.70 -27.48
N ASN A 680 9.41 -39.67 -28.39
CA ASN A 680 8.60 -40.87 -28.49
C ASN A 680 7.15 -40.69 -28.95
N ASN A 681 6.58 -41.77 -29.48
CA ASN A 681 5.22 -41.91 -29.98
C ASN A 681 4.13 -41.85 -28.90
N TYR A 682 4.13 -40.79 -28.05
CA TYR A 682 3.10 -40.62 -27.04
C TYR A 682 1.85 -40.02 -27.64
N SER A 683 0.71 -40.67 -27.38
CA SER A 683 -0.60 -40.10 -27.64
C SER A 683 -0.96 -39.12 -26.53
N TYR A 684 -1.61 -38.02 -26.90
CA TYR A 684 -2.13 -37.07 -25.89
C TYR A 684 -3.13 -37.74 -24.95
N THR A 685 -3.15 -37.30 -23.69
CA THR A 685 -4.22 -37.69 -22.77
C THR A 685 -5.58 -37.30 -23.32
N PRO A 686 -6.56 -38.23 -23.31
CA PRO A 686 -7.92 -37.97 -23.83
C PRO A 686 -8.52 -36.72 -23.21
N ASN A 687 -9.38 -36.03 -23.96
CA ASN A 687 -10.09 -34.86 -23.42
C ASN A 687 -11.12 -35.25 -22.34
N ARG A 688 -11.51 -36.49 -22.24
CA ARG A 688 -12.33 -37.03 -21.16
C ARG A 688 -11.52 -37.09 -19.85
N PRO A 689 -11.99 -36.44 -18.74
CA PRO A 689 -11.33 -36.57 -17.46
C PRO A 689 -11.44 -37.97 -16.87
N VAL A 690 -10.53 -38.33 -15.98
CA VAL A 690 -10.59 -39.58 -15.21
C VAL A 690 -11.16 -39.25 -13.82
N SER A 691 -12.21 -39.99 -13.41
CA SER A 691 -12.84 -39.88 -12.10
C SER A 691 -12.80 -41.22 -11.36
N LYS A 692 -12.78 -41.16 -10.02
CA LYS A 692 -12.92 -42.30 -9.12
C LYS A 692 -14.38 -42.66 -8.83
N GLU A 693 -15.28 -41.69 -8.91
CA GLU A 693 -16.71 -41.89 -8.63
C GLU A 693 -17.52 -42.19 -9.87
N LEU A 694 -17.09 -41.72 -11.04
CA LEU A 694 -17.79 -41.93 -12.30
C LEU A 694 -16.88 -42.61 -13.31
N ALA A 695 -17.16 -43.88 -13.67
CA ALA A 695 -16.34 -44.64 -14.58
C ALA A 695 -16.33 -44.05 -16.00
N ASN A 696 -17.45 -43.55 -16.47
CA ASN A 696 -17.59 -42.86 -17.78
C ASN A 696 -17.93 -41.38 -17.54
N THR A 697 -16.98 -40.48 -17.72
CA THR A 697 -17.14 -39.03 -17.55
C THR A 697 -17.66 -38.34 -18.83
N GLY A 698 -17.86 -39.10 -19.91
CA GLY A 698 -18.51 -38.61 -21.14
C GLY A 698 -19.99 -38.29 -20.90
N PHE A 699 -20.53 -37.36 -21.62
CA PHE A 699 -21.92 -36.94 -21.50
C PHE A 699 -22.55 -36.63 -22.87
N PRO A 700 -23.85 -36.92 -23.03
CA PRO A 700 -24.58 -36.54 -24.21
C PRO A 700 -24.74 -35.03 -24.33
N GLN A 701 -25.08 -34.56 -25.53
CA GLN A 701 -25.50 -33.20 -25.73
C GLN A 701 -26.78 -32.94 -24.92
N HIS A 702 -26.79 -31.87 -24.13
CA HIS A 702 -27.87 -31.56 -23.20
C HIS A 702 -27.92 -30.08 -22.87
N ASN A 703 -29.06 -29.64 -22.30
CA ASN A 703 -29.27 -28.28 -21.81
C ASN A 703 -29.21 -28.25 -20.29
N ALA A 704 -28.67 -27.18 -19.74
CA ALA A 704 -28.65 -26.93 -18.31
C ALA A 704 -29.14 -25.50 -17.99
N LEU A 705 -30.12 -25.39 -17.08
CA LEU A 705 -30.52 -24.11 -16.50
C LEU A 705 -30.04 -24.06 -15.06
N LEU A 706 -29.10 -23.18 -14.79
CA LEU A 706 -28.35 -23.12 -13.56
C LEU A 706 -28.69 -21.83 -12.79
N PHE A 707 -28.86 -21.95 -11.49
CA PHE A 707 -29.04 -20.84 -10.55
C PHE A 707 -27.92 -20.89 -9.52
N ASN A 708 -27.23 -19.79 -9.32
CA ASN A 708 -26.18 -19.68 -8.30
C ASN A 708 -26.49 -18.50 -7.39
N LEU A 709 -26.48 -18.71 -6.07
CA LEU A 709 -26.63 -17.67 -5.06
C LEU A 709 -25.41 -17.71 -4.16
N ASN A 710 -24.70 -16.58 -4.08
CA ASN A 710 -23.56 -16.42 -3.21
C ASN A 710 -23.83 -15.33 -2.17
N ALA A 711 -23.57 -15.60 -0.91
CA ALA A 711 -23.57 -14.62 0.15
C ALA A 711 -22.21 -14.63 0.85
N GLN A 712 -21.60 -13.46 1.02
CA GLN A 712 -20.33 -13.31 1.70
C GLN A 712 -20.44 -12.29 2.83
N ILE A 713 -20.10 -12.71 4.05
CA ILE A 713 -20.20 -11.92 5.28
C ILE A 713 -18.78 -11.66 5.80
N ARG A 714 -18.47 -10.38 6.04
CA ARG A 714 -17.18 -9.92 6.58
C ARG A 714 -17.39 -9.04 7.81
N PRO A 715 -17.68 -9.59 8.98
CA PRO A 715 -18.11 -8.82 10.17
C PRO A 715 -17.03 -7.85 10.67
N TRP A 716 -15.76 -8.20 10.56
CA TRP A 716 -14.60 -7.43 11.06
C TRP A 716 -13.88 -6.63 9.98
N ARG A 717 -14.60 -6.29 8.89
CA ARG A 717 -14.06 -5.50 7.80
C ARG A 717 -13.84 -4.06 8.26
N ARG A 718 -12.66 -3.52 8.01
CA ARG A 718 -12.30 -2.13 8.29
C ARG A 718 -12.25 -1.32 7.00
N TYR A 719 -12.34 -0.01 7.12
CA TYR A 719 -12.23 0.90 6.00
C TYR A 719 -11.53 2.20 6.42
N LEU A 720 -11.03 2.92 5.44
CA LEU A 720 -10.67 4.32 5.54
C LEU A 720 -11.59 5.14 4.62
N ILE A 721 -11.77 6.40 4.96
CA ILE A 721 -12.48 7.36 4.09
C ILE A 721 -11.42 8.25 3.46
N ARG A 722 -11.43 8.37 2.13
CA ARG A 722 -10.55 9.28 1.40
C ARG A 722 -11.37 10.15 0.44
N ASN A 723 -11.36 11.46 0.66
CA ASN A 723 -12.18 12.42 -0.09
C ASN A 723 -13.67 12.04 -0.15
N GLY A 724 -14.20 11.53 0.96
CA GLY A 724 -15.58 11.07 1.07
C GLY A 724 -15.86 9.68 0.50
N GLU A 725 -14.85 8.99 -0.05
CA GLU A 725 -14.97 7.62 -0.56
C GLU A 725 -14.45 6.60 0.46
N LYS A 726 -15.24 5.57 0.73
CA LYS A 726 -14.83 4.44 1.57
C LYS A 726 -13.89 3.53 0.80
N ARG A 727 -12.71 3.30 1.36
CA ARG A 727 -11.75 2.29 0.87
C ARG A 727 -11.63 1.19 1.90
N TYR A 728 -12.06 0.01 1.54
CA TYR A 728 -12.04 -1.12 2.45
C TYR A 728 -10.63 -1.68 2.61
N LEU A 729 -10.29 -1.98 3.85
CA LEU A 729 -9.03 -2.57 4.25
C LEU A 729 -9.24 -4.07 4.54
N ARG A 730 -8.13 -4.77 4.76
CA ARG A 730 -8.12 -6.17 5.18
C ARG A 730 -8.94 -6.36 6.45
N SER A 731 -9.75 -7.42 6.50
CA SER A 731 -10.53 -7.76 7.68
C SER A 731 -9.61 -8.23 8.82
N LYS A 732 -9.93 -7.87 10.06
CA LYS A 732 -9.23 -8.38 11.25
C LYS A 732 -9.65 -9.80 11.64
N GLY A 733 -10.82 -10.24 11.19
CA GLY A 733 -11.39 -11.53 11.49
C GLY A 733 -11.76 -12.32 10.24
N PRO A 734 -12.29 -13.55 10.40
CA PRO A 734 -12.68 -14.39 9.29
C PRO A 734 -13.80 -13.80 8.43
N SER A 735 -13.84 -14.20 7.19
CA SER A 735 -14.97 -14.02 6.29
C SER A 735 -15.71 -15.36 6.14
N PHE A 736 -17.01 -15.30 6.05
CA PHE A 736 -17.89 -16.44 5.87
C PHE A 736 -18.57 -16.33 4.52
N GLY A 737 -18.66 -17.44 3.80
CA GLY A 737 -19.37 -17.53 2.54
C GLY A 737 -20.37 -18.67 2.56
N VAL A 738 -21.49 -18.48 1.90
CA VAL A 738 -22.48 -19.52 1.61
C VAL A 738 -22.73 -19.47 0.11
N HIS A 739 -22.64 -20.61 -0.53
CA HIS A 739 -22.93 -20.77 -1.94
C HIS A 739 -23.99 -21.86 -2.14
N TYR A 740 -25.10 -21.49 -2.73
CA TYR A 740 -26.14 -22.40 -3.14
C TYR A 740 -26.18 -22.45 -4.67
N LYS A 741 -26.12 -23.66 -5.23
CA LYS A 741 -26.19 -23.92 -6.67
C LYS A 741 -27.34 -24.88 -6.91
N SER A 742 -28.22 -24.53 -7.83
CA SER A 742 -29.35 -25.35 -8.23
C SER A 742 -29.41 -25.46 -9.74
N ALA A 743 -29.84 -26.60 -10.22
CA ALA A 743 -30.16 -26.82 -11.62
C ALA A 743 -31.62 -27.33 -11.74
N ALA A 744 -32.41 -26.68 -12.57
CA ALA A 744 -33.81 -26.98 -12.71
C ALA A 744 -34.07 -27.83 -13.94
N ALA A 745 -34.85 -28.93 -13.79
CA ALA A 745 -35.35 -29.73 -14.91
C ALA A 745 -36.33 -28.96 -15.81
N PHE A 746 -36.93 -27.90 -15.28
CA PHE A 746 -37.72 -26.96 -16.06
C PHE A 746 -36.81 -26.17 -17.01
N GLY A 747 -36.96 -26.41 -18.30
CA GLY A 747 -36.12 -25.79 -19.34
C GLY A 747 -34.69 -26.36 -19.48
N GLY A 748 -34.33 -27.45 -18.77
CA GLY A 748 -33.02 -28.10 -18.79
C GLY A 748 -33.13 -29.62 -18.61
N ASP A 749 -32.03 -30.32 -18.96
CA ASP A 749 -31.89 -31.76 -18.79
C ASP A 749 -31.24 -32.16 -17.47
N VAL A 750 -30.92 -31.20 -16.63
CA VAL A 750 -30.17 -31.38 -15.39
C VAL A 750 -31.01 -30.95 -14.20
N ALA A 751 -30.95 -31.70 -13.09
CA ALA A 751 -31.71 -31.42 -11.87
C ALA A 751 -30.90 -31.82 -10.63
N TYR A 752 -30.39 -30.83 -9.90
CA TYR A 752 -29.64 -31.03 -8.66
C TYR A 752 -29.65 -29.76 -7.79
N ASP A 753 -29.38 -29.92 -6.51
CA ASP A 753 -29.18 -28.84 -5.55
C ASP A 753 -27.90 -29.10 -4.76
N MET A 754 -27.07 -28.08 -4.61
CA MET A 754 -25.83 -28.14 -3.85
C MET A 754 -25.71 -26.93 -2.91
N LEU A 755 -25.27 -27.18 -1.68
CA LEU A 755 -24.99 -26.14 -0.70
C LEU A 755 -23.56 -26.30 -0.18
N GLU A 756 -22.81 -25.23 -0.16
CA GLU A 756 -21.48 -25.19 0.43
C GLU A 756 -21.27 -23.96 1.31
N GLY A 757 -20.46 -24.13 2.37
CA GLY A 757 -20.04 -23.08 3.27
C GLY A 757 -18.55 -22.88 3.24
N THR A 758 -18.08 -21.63 3.34
CA THR A 758 -16.66 -21.28 3.35
C THR A 758 -16.30 -20.41 4.54
N ILE A 759 -15.10 -20.66 5.09
CA ILE A 759 -14.47 -19.79 6.09
C ILE A 759 -13.07 -19.45 5.59
N ARG A 760 -12.75 -18.18 5.50
CA ARG A 760 -11.43 -17.72 5.08
C ARG A 760 -10.94 -16.62 5.98
N GLN A 761 -9.69 -16.69 6.40
CA GLN A 761 -9.02 -15.60 7.09
C GLN A 761 -7.56 -15.51 6.67
N ASP A 762 -7.07 -14.30 6.70
CA ASP A 762 -5.71 -13.93 6.51
C ASP A 762 -5.24 -13.23 7.80
N LEU A 763 -4.38 -13.90 8.56
CA LEU A 763 -4.00 -13.56 9.92
C LEU A 763 -2.52 -13.17 9.96
N SER A 764 -2.24 -11.91 10.31
CA SER A 764 -0.89 -11.48 10.64
C SER A 764 -0.54 -11.94 12.06
N LEU A 765 0.40 -12.87 12.19
CA LEU A 765 0.92 -13.36 13.46
C LEU A 765 2.09 -12.51 13.98
N GLY A 766 2.41 -11.45 13.28
CA GLY A 766 3.49 -10.51 13.55
C GLY A 766 4.09 -9.98 12.24
N PRO A 767 5.11 -9.12 12.30
CA PRO A 767 5.68 -8.49 11.11
C PRO A 767 6.34 -9.49 10.14
N ARG A 768 6.68 -10.69 10.62
CA ARG A 768 7.42 -11.71 9.87
C ARG A 768 6.68 -13.02 9.71
N SER A 769 5.43 -13.09 10.12
CA SER A 769 4.67 -14.31 10.11
C SER A 769 3.22 -14.06 9.73
N HIS A 770 2.75 -14.81 8.76
CA HIS A 770 1.46 -14.65 8.14
C HIS A 770 0.83 -16.00 7.90
N LEU A 771 -0.40 -16.20 8.38
CA LEU A 771 -1.16 -17.42 8.22
C LEU A 771 -2.44 -17.14 7.44
N GLU A 772 -2.57 -17.72 6.28
CA GLU A 772 -3.81 -17.74 5.51
C GLU A 772 -4.45 -19.13 5.62
N TYR A 773 -5.72 -19.19 5.98
CA TYR A 773 -6.46 -20.44 5.96
C TYR A 773 -7.77 -20.31 5.20
N TYR A 774 -8.17 -21.41 4.58
CA TYR A 774 -9.41 -21.58 3.83
C TYR A 774 -10.01 -22.92 4.21
N VAL A 775 -11.26 -22.92 4.66
CA VAL A 775 -12.03 -24.12 4.97
C VAL A 775 -13.31 -24.06 4.17
N ASN A 776 -13.64 -25.14 3.48
CA ASN A 776 -14.84 -25.23 2.67
C ASN A 776 -15.42 -26.63 2.79
N GLY A 777 -16.71 -26.71 3.01
CA GLY A 777 -17.43 -27.96 3.08
C GLY A 777 -18.85 -27.81 2.60
N GLY A 778 -19.40 -28.88 2.08
CA GLY A 778 -20.74 -28.88 1.55
C GLY A 778 -21.13 -30.22 0.95
N GLY A 779 -22.19 -30.21 0.19
CA GLY A 779 -22.67 -31.40 -0.51
C GLY A 779 -23.91 -31.13 -1.32
N PHE A 780 -24.25 -32.14 -2.09
CA PHE A 780 -25.46 -32.16 -2.86
C PHE A 780 -26.65 -32.54 -1.98
N LEU A 781 -27.69 -31.72 -2.01
CA LEU A 781 -28.96 -31.96 -1.33
C LEU A 781 -29.88 -32.85 -2.18
N SER A 782 -29.71 -32.77 -3.48
CA SER A 782 -30.42 -33.55 -4.48
C SER A 782 -29.55 -33.76 -5.70
N THR A 783 -29.60 -34.99 -6.28
CA THR A 783 -28.83 -35.44 -7.48
C THR A 783 -29.71 -36.20 -8.43
N LYS A 784 -30.90 -35.67 -8.77
CA LYS A 784 -31.87 -36.40 -9.61
C LYS A 784 -31.34 -36.69 -11.01
N LYS A 785 -30.64 -35.77 -11.63
CA LYS A 785 -30.05 -35.93 -12.96
C LYS A 785 -28.85 -35.00 -13.11
N MET A 786 -27.67 -35.57 -13.26
CA MET A 786 -26.42 -34.83 -13.34
C MET A 786 -25.48 -35.41 -14.37
N TYR A 787 -24.65 -34.55 -14.93
CA TYR A 787 -23.52 -34.95 -15.78
C TYR A 787 -22.20 -34.50 -15.18
N PHE A 788 -21.09 -35.03 -15.65
CA PHE A 788 -19.79 -34.77 -15.04
C PHE A 788 -19.43 -33.27 -14.88
N PRO A 789 -19.80 -32.35 -15.80
CA PRO A 789 -19.57 -30.92 -15.59
C PRO A 789 -20.30 -30.31 -14.38
N ASP A 790 -21.32 -31.02 -13.83
CA ASP A 790 -22.10 -30.57 -12.69
C ASP A 790 -21.51 -31.01 -11.34
N TYR A 791 -20.58 -31.99 -11.34
CA TYR A 791 -19.91 -32.49 -10.15
C TYR A 791 -19.14 -31.37 -9.44
N ARG A 792 -18.91 -31.56 -8.17
CA ARG A 792 -17.98 -30.69 -7.41
C ARG A 792 -16.54 -31.05 -7.76
N HIS A 793 -15.87 -30.15 -8.48
CA HIS A 793 -14.47 -30.30 -8.83
C HIS A 793 -13.59 -29.53 -7.85
N PHE A 794 -12.36 -29.98 -7.62
CA PHE A 794 -11.40 -29.35 -6.73
C PHE A 794 -10.27 -28.69 -7.53
N MET A 795 -9.64 -27.69 -6.91
CA MET A 795 -8.50 -26.98 -7.51
C MET A 795 -7.23 -27.84 -7.37
N GLY A 796 -7.00 -28.75 -8.27
CA GLY A 796 -5.81 -29.59 -8.32
C GLY A 796 -4.63 -28.92 -9.06
N ASN A 797 -3.50 -29.61 -9.10
CA ASN A 797 -2.35 -29.28 -9.96
C ASN A 797 -1.52 -30.53 -10.23
N GLU A 798 -1.37 -30.88 -11.50
CA GLU A 798 -0.54 -32.00 -11.96
C GLU A 798 0.75 -31.53 -12.64
N PHE A 799 0.83 -30.24 -13.02
CA PHE A 799 1.98 -29.71 -13.72
C PHE A 799 3.00 -29.15 -12.74
N PHE A 800 4.30 -29.35 -13.03
CA PHE A 800 5.37 -28.93 -12.13
C PHE A 800 5.54 -27.40 -12.06
N PHE A 801 5.13 -26.66 -13.11
CA PHE A 801 5.20 -25.21 -13.16
C PHE A 801 3.88 -24.60 -12.73
N GLN A 802 3.92 -23.64 -11.85
CA GLN A 802 2.76 -22.96 -11.31
C GLN A 802 2.87 -21.43 -11.46
N TYR A 803 1.87 -20.87 -12.14
CA TYR A 803 1.79 -19.44 -12.43
C TYR A 803 1.12 -18.62 -11.30
N ALA A 804 0.14 -19.22 -10.62
CA ALA A 804 -0.59 -18.59 -9.52
C ALA A 804 -0.75 -19.57 -8.37
N TYR A 805 -0.85 -19.04 -7.15
CA TYR A 805 -0.91 -19.83 -5.91
C TYR A 805 -2.16 -19.46 -5.10
N PRO A 806 -3.37 -19.79 -5.59
CA PRO A 806 -4.55 -19.63 -4.74
C PRO A 806 -4.42 -20.51 -3.49
N PRO A 807 -4.83 -20.01 -2.32
CA PRO A 807 -4.67 -20.74 -1.06
C PRO A 807 -5.48 -22.04 -1.02
N ASP A 808 -6.55 -22.12 -1.81
CA ASP A 808 -7.46 -23.27 -1.95
C ASP A 808 -7.02 -24.27 -3.02
N GLN A 809 -5.84 -24.13 -3.62
CA GLN A 809 -5.32 -25.05 -4.62
C GLN A 809 -4.38 -26.09 -4.00
N PHE A 810 -4.65 -27.37 -4.31
CA PHE A 810 -3.74 -28.48 -4.03
C PHE A 810 -2.50 -28.42 -4.93
N ARG A 811 -1.41 -28.97 -4.50
CA ARG A 811 -0.13 -28.96 -5.21
C ARG A 811 0.11 -30.19 -6.07
N MET A 812 -0.51 -31.35 -5.71
CA MET A 812 -0.33 -32.63 -6.41
C MET A 812 -1.65 -33.37 -6.68
N LEU A 813 -2.78 -32.81 -6.25
CA LEU A 813 -4.09 -33.43 -6.51
C LEU A 813 -4.37 -33.41 -8.01
N GLN A 814 -4.75 -34.59 -8.56
CA GLN A 814 -5.17 -34.71 -9.94
C GLN A 814 -6.49 -33.95 -10.17
N TYR A 815 -6.57 -33.21 -11.28
CA TYR A 815 -7.60 -32.19 -11.51
C TYR A 815 -9.06 -32.68 -11.38
N TYR A 816 -9.36 -33.91 -11.81
CA TYR A 816 -10.74 -34.39 -11.85
C TYR A 816 -10.97 -35.69 -11.10
N ARG A 817 -9.89 -36.34 -10.65
CA ARG A 817 -9.91 -37.70 -10.13
C ARG A 817 -10.83 -37.91 -8.92
N TYR A 818 -10.95 -36.93 -8.06
CA TYR A 818 -11.74 -36.98 -6.84
C TYR A 818 -12.93 -36.03 -6.86
N SER A 819 -13.39 -35.65 -8.05
CA SER A 819 -14.64 -34.91 -8.21
C SER A 819 -15.80 -35.75 -7.68
N THR A 820 -16.78 -35.12 -7.03
CA THR A 820 -17.86 -35.80 -6.32
C THR A 820 -19.22 -35.18 -6.64
N ASP A 821 -20.27 -36.01 -6.62
CA ASP A 821 -21.68 -35.63 -6.62
C ASP A 821 -22.34 -35.78 -5.25
N SER A 822 -21.52 -35.92 -4.22
CA SER A 822 -21.93 -36.18 -2.84
C SER A 822 -21.43 -35.04 -1.91
N TRP A 823 -21.09 -35.37 -0.67
CA TRP A 823 -20.53 -34.42 0.27
C TRP A 823 -19.01 -34.32 0.15
N PHE A 824 -18.48 -33.18 0.59
CA PHE A 824 -17.05 -32.93 0.59
C PHE A 824 -16.63 -32.01 1.76
N PHE A 825 -15.38 -32.14 2.14
CA PHE A 825 -14.71 -31.21 3.06
C PHE A 825 -13.27 -30.99 2.60
N GLN A 826 -12.86 -29.73 2.51
CA GLN A 826 -11.48 -29.37 2.22
C GLN A 826 -11.02 -28.26 3.17
N ALA A 827 -9.74 -28.33 3.53
CA ALA A 827 -9.10 -27.33 4.36
C ALA A 827 -7.68 -27.06 3.86
N HIS A 828 -7.31 -25.80 3.86
CA HIS A 828 -6.00 -25.33 3.43
C HIS A 828 -5.47 -24.33 4.43
N ALA A 829 -4.18 -24.44 4.77
CA ALA A 829 -3.46 -23.52 5.60
C ALA A 829 -2.11 -23.22 4.97
N VAL A 830 -1.79 -21.94 4.80
CA VAL A 830 -0.52 -21.47 4.25
C VAL A 830 0.11 -20.54 5.26
N TRP A 831 1.20 -20.98 5.87
CA TRP A 831 1.94 -20.22 6.85
C TRP A 831 3.24 -19.70 6.24
N THR A 832 3.33 -18.40 6.01
CA THR A 832 4.52 -17.72 5.49
C THR A 832 5.33 -17.14 6.63
N MET A 833 6.65 -17.39 6.62
CA MET A 833 7.57 -17.02 7.70
C MET A 833 8.87 -16.45 7.11
N GLN A 834 9.44 -15.47 7.79
CA GLN A 834 10.76 -14.89 7.45
C GLN A 834 11.82 -15.24 8.50
N HIS A 835 11.56 -16.22 9.37
CA HIS A 835 12.50 -16.70 10.39
C HIS A 835 12.13 -18.10 10.84
N PHE A 836 12.31 -19.08 9.96
CA PHE A 836 11.93 -20.46 10.27
C PHE A 836 13.13 -21.41 10.23
N LEU A 837 13.52 -21.96 9.11
CA LEU A 837 14.68 -22.88 8.96
C LEU A 837 15.86 -22.14 8.29
N LEU A 838 15.79 -21.96 6.99
CA LEU A 838 16.86 -21.34 6.19
C LEU A 838 16.96 -19.84 6.46
N THR A 839 15.84 -19.16 6.64
CA THR A 839 15.80 -17.74 6.96
C THR A 839 16.25 -17.39 8.38
N ARG A 840 16.61 -18.39 9.22
CA ARG A 840 17.37 -18.17 10.46
C ARG A 840 18.77 -17.63 10.16
N VAL A 841 19.36 -18.07 9.05
CA VAL A 841 20.66 -17.54 8.59
C VAL A 841 20.45 -16.09 8.12
N GLN A 842 21.15 -15.15 8.75
CA GLN A 842 21.00 -13.72 8.50
C GLN A 842 21.25 -13.36 7.03
N ALA A 843 22.27 -13.94 6.41
CA ALA A 843 22.63 -13.68 5.01
C ALA A 843 21.46 -14.01 4.05
N LEU A 844 20.76 -15.12 4.26
CA LEU A 844 19.61 -15.51 3.45
C LEU A 844 18.39 -14.62 3.73
N ARG A 845 18.16 -14.23 4.98
CA ARG A 845 17.03 -13.37 5.36
C ARG A 845 17.11 -11.97 4.77
N VAL A 846 18.32 -11.39 4.69
CA VAL A 846 18.54 -10.06 4.12
C VAL A 846 18.22 -10.01 2.62
N THR A 847 18.23 -11.15 1.90
CA THR A 847 17.84 -11.21 0.48
C THR A 847 16.33 -11.01 0.26
N GLY A 848 15.52 -11.04 1.34
CA GLY A 848 14.07 -10.99 1.28
C GLY A 848 13.41 -12.36 1.11
N LEU A 849 14.19 -13.45 1.17
CA LEU A 849 13.69 -14.82 1.12
C LEU A 849 12.65 -15.06 2.21
N SER A 850 11.55 -15.68 1.88
CA SER A 850 10.54 -16.16 2.81
C SER A 850 10.32 -17.66 2.67
N GLU A 851 9.91 -18.30 3.76
CA GLU A 851 9.60 -19.72 3.82
C GLU A 851 8.11 -19.92 4.00
N THR A 852 7.55 -20.91 3.34
CA THR A 852 6.15 -21.29 3.51
C THR A 852 6.03 -22.74 3.97
N LEU A 853 5.18 -22.96 4.96
CA LEU A 853 4.70 -24.27 5.33
C LEU A 853 3.20 -24.33 5.00
N GLN A 854 2.81 -25.33 4.19
CA GLN A 854 1.42 -25.43 3.75
C GLN A 854 0.88 -26.80 4.10
N LEU A 855 -0.40 -26.81 4.46
CA LEU A 855 -1.16 -28.03 4.73
C LEU A 855 -2.46 -27.96 3.93
N HIS A 856 -2.67 -28.97 3.10
CA HIS A 856 -3.90 -29.13 2.32
C HIS A 856 -4.54 -30.46 2.66
N TYR A 857 -5.85 -30.46 2.84
CA TYR A 857 -6.63 -31.63 3.22
C TYR A 857 -7.91 -31.73 2.40
N LEU A 858 -8.25 -32.93 1.93
CA LEU A 858 -9.48 -33.24 1.22
C LEU A 858 -10.09 -34.54 1.75
N ARG A 859 -11.41 -34.51 1.89
CA ARG A 859 -12.22 -35.68 2.23
C ARG A 859 -13.49 -35.69 1.37
N VAL A 860 -13.66 -36.76 0.62
CA VAL A 860 -14.83 -37.08 -0.20
C VAL A 860 -15.11 -38.57 -0.08
N PRO A 861 -16.26 -39.10 -0.55
CA PRO A 861 -16.56 -40.54 -0.48
C PRO A 861 -15.48 -41.41 -1.13
N SER A 862 -14.91 -40.98 -2.26
CA SER A 862 -13.89 -41.74 -3.01
C SER A 862 -12.50 -41.73 -2.40
N ILE A 863 -12.23 -40.76 -1.48
CA ILE A 863 -10.98 -40.71 -0.68
C ILE A 863 -11.22 -40.04 0.68
N ARG A 864 -11.04 -40.82 1.73
CA ARG A 864 -11.42 -40.36 3.08
C ARG A 864 -10.41 -39.39 3.72
N ASN A 865 -9.14 -39.49 3.42
CA ASN A 865 -8.10 -38.67 4.04
C ASN A 865 -6.96 -38.40 3.04
N TYR A 866 -7.16 -37.49 2.12
CA TYR A 866 -6.09 -36.99 1.28
C TYR A 866 -5.43 -35.79 1.95
N SER A 867 -4.11 -35.76 2.01
CA SER A 867 -3.42 -34.57 2.51
C SER A 867 -2.09 -34.32 1.78
N GLU A 868 -1.70 -33.05 1.75
CA GLU A 868 -0.41 -32.61 1.23
C GLU A 868 0.25 -31.72 2.30
N VAL A 869 1.54 -31.98 2.54
CA VAL A 869 2.41 -31.10 3.31
C VAL A 869 3.42 -30.49 2.36
N VAL A 870 3.51 -29.17 2.36
CA VAL A 870 4.35 -28.43 1.42
C VAL A 870 5.32 -27.55 2.18
N TYR A 871 6.61 -27.67 1.84
CA TYR A 871 7.63 -26.71 2.25
C TYR A 871 8.06 -25.90 1.03
N GLY A 872 7.94 -24.57 1.11
CA GLY A 872 8.22 -23.66 0.02
C GLY A 872 9.27 -22.61 0.38
N LEU A 873 10.04 -22.23 -0.62
CA LEU A 873 10.95 -21.08 -0.61
C LEU A 873 10.44 -20.04 -1.58
N ASP A 874 10.00 -18.90 -1.07
CA ASP A 874 9.46 -17.80 -1.84
C ASP A 874 10.46 -16.67 -1.96
N ASP A 875 10.24 -15.83 -2.99
CA ASP A 875 11.02 -14.61 -3.23
C ASP A 875 12.50 -14.88 -3.54
N ILE A 876 12.83 -16.08 -4.05
CA ILE A 876 14.16 -16.37 -4.60
C ILE A 876 14.36 -15.42 -5.79
N LEU A 877 15.43 -14.60 -5.73
CA LEU A 877 15.64 -13.49 -6.65
C LEU A 877 14.38 -12.61 -6.82
N ARG A 878 13.47 -12.63 -5.84
CA ARG A 878 12.20 -11.89 -5.76
C ARG A 878 11.13 -12.25 -6.79
N VAL A 879 11.32 -13.32 -7.54
CA VAL A 879 10.38 -13.74 -8.59
C VAL A 879 10.12 -15.23 -8.60
N ILE A 880 10.99 -16.03 -8.04
CA ILE A 880 10.92 -17.49 -8.11
C ILE A 880 10.42 -18.06 -6.79
N ARG A 881 9.55 -19.07 -6.90
CA ARG A 881 9.12 -19.95 -5.82
C ARG A 881 9.51 -21.38 -6.13
N LEU A 882 10.06 -22.07 -5.14
CA LEU A 882 10.32 -23.51 -5.18
C LEU A 882 9.56 -24.19 -4.04
N GLU A 883 8.89 -25.29 -4.33
CA GLU A 883 8.14 -26.06 -3.33
C GLU A 883 8.50 -27.55 -3.40
N ALA A 884 8.68 -28.16 -2.22
CA ALA A 884 8.72 -29.60 -2.05
C ALA A 884 7.39 -30.04 -1.42
N VAL A 885 6.73 -31.02 -2.01
CA VAL A 885 5.39 -31.47 -1.65
C VAL A 885 5.42 -32.94 -1.29
N ALA A 886 4.95 -33.29 -0.10
CA ALA A 886 4.72 -34.66 0.32
C ALA A 886 3.21 -34.95 0.34
N GLN A 887 2.80 -35.97 -0.37
CA GLN A 887 1.40 -36.42 -0.51
C GLN A 887 1.13 -37.65 0.35
N PHE A 888 -0.02 -37.65 1.03
CA PHE A 888 -0.45 -38.73 1.91
C PHE A 888 -1.89 -39.19 1.59
N HIS A 889 -2.14 -40.49 1.79
CA HIS A 889 -3.48 -41.06 1.83
C HIS A 889 -3.68 -41.71 3.21
N GLY A 890 -4.47 -41.07 4.07
CA GLY A 890 -4.48 -41.39 5.50
C GLY A 890 -3.13 -41.05 6.14
N SER A 891 -2.57 -42.00 6.89
CA SER A 891 -1.22 -41.90 7.46
C SER A 891 -0.10 -42.35 6.51
N HIS A 892 -0.44 -42.91 5.35
CA HIS A 892 0.53 -43.49 4.42
C HIS A 892 1.08 -42.45 3.44
N PHE A 893 2.40 -42.26 3.48
CA PHE A 893 3.12 -41.52 2.44
C PHE A 893 2.94 -42.19 1.07
N LYS A 894 2.63 -41.42 0.04
CA LYS A 894 2.41 -41.91 -1.32
C LYS A 894 3.53 -41.48 -2.26
N GLN A 895 3.82 -40.23 -2.30
CA GLN A 895 4.83 -39.69 -3.20
C GLN A 895 5.30 -38.30 -2.78
N MET A 896 6.46 -37.94 -3.31
CA MET A 896 7.01 -36.58 -3.19
C MET A 896 7.05 -35.93 -4.58
N GLY A 897 6.86 -34.63 -4.62
CA GLY A 897 6.96 -33.85 -5.84
C GLY A 897 7.58 -32.49 -5.61
N PHE A 898 8.11 -31.91 -6.69
CA PHE A 898 8.65 -30.56 -6.66
C PHE A 898 7.82 -29.65 -7.56
N ARG A 899 7.67 -28.40 -7.16
CA ARG A 899 6.98 -27.33 -7.91
C ARG A 899 7.87 -26.13 -8.07
N VAL A 900 7.86 -25.55 -9.24
CA VAL A 900 8.54 -24.29 -9.55
C VAL A 900 7.49 -23.29 -10.00
N GLY A 901 7.61 -22.06 -9.58
CA GLY A 901 6.68 -21.05 -10.01
C GLY A 901 7.16 -19.64 -9.74
N THR A 902 6.27 -18.68 -9.89
CA THR A 902 6.56 -17.27 -9.63
C THR A 902 5.96 -16.82 -8.31
N SER A 903 6.74 -16.11 -7.50
CA SER A 903 6.24 -15.42 -6.30
C SER A 903 5.54 -14.09 -6.63
N ILE A 904 5.56 -13.65 -7.89
CA ILE A 904 4.87 -12.41 -8.31
C ILE A 904 3.36 -12.64 -8.22
N LYS A 905 2.72 -11.94 -7.29
CA LYS A 905 1.25 -11.89 -7.22
C LYS A 905 0.75 -10.87 -8.25
N PHE A 906 0.41 -11.34 -9.45
CA PHE A 906 -0.31 -10.51 -10.41
C PHE A 906 -1.68 -10.19 -9.80
N GLY A 907 -1.97 -8.89 -9.58
CA GLY A 907 -3.18 -8.44 -8.91
C GLY A 907 -4.45 -9.04 -9.55
N ARG A 908 -5.33 -9.56 -8.74
CA ARG A 908 -6.70 -9.92 -9.09
C ARG A 908 -7.58 -8.70 -9.18
#